data_a208b6b1d33663e2ef87951e0883bda8
#
_entry.id   a208b6b1d33663e2ef87951e0883bda8
#
_cell.length_a   1.000
_cell.length_b   1.000
_cell.length_c   1.000
_cell.angle_alpha   90.00
_cell.angle_beta   90.00
_cell.angle_gamma   90.00
#
_symmetry.space_group_name_H-M   'P 1'
#
loop_
_entity.id
_entity.type
_entity.pdbx_description
1 polymer ?
#
loop_
_entity_poly.entity_id
_entity_poly.type
_entity_poly.pdbx_seq_one_letter_code
_entity_poly.pdbx_strand_id
1 'polypeptide(L)'
;MFKPVSPNVNFPEQEEEILAYWKKNKIFEKSIQSRPEDKKWTFLDGPPFITGMPHYGTLLSSIPKDVFPRFWTMKGYRVRRVWGWDCHGLPAENKVEVSLGLKSKREIEKKVGVKKFIAECKRYVSQVSGEWEWYIDHIGRWVDFQNAYKTMDLSYMETVMWVFKQMYDKDYIYKGLRVSLYCPHCATPISNFEVAMDSDNYKEIEDHASTYKYKLAVEKDTYILAWSTTPWNKIVTPALAINPKLTYVKVEQSKEKYILAKPTLKMLQDIPYKIIDEFKGTKLIGKKFEPHYEYYKPNIKEGEKAFIIIGGDFVTAQEGTGVVTIAAYGEEDLSAMKREGIHIEMHLDEEGNIKPQVPKFGGLYYLAANKLVEEDLNDRGLLYREDKLPHSVPLCWRCHTRLYYAPQDAWYVDIQKLKPLLLQTNKKINWFPSHFKFGRFQKSVENAPDWNISRSRYWGSPVPVWECTCGERFVPGSIKELEEASGVKIADLHKPEIDQIEVTCKKCGKKVHRVPEVLDSWIEAGSASFAERHFPFEQQEKLEDFFPPDFIAEYTGQIRAWFYVLHVIGAALYRSPAFKNVLVEGVILGTDGRKMSKNYGNYPDPKELLQKYGGDALRLYLLGSPVMHGQDILISEENYRNQIKGIMLLLWNVYNFFITYARIDLWTPKDGATNISENILDKWILSRLQGLVRNTTESFENYDTVTVVAKLHDYINELSTWYIRRGRDRVGVTADNKVDKESFYTTCHQVLKTICKLSAPIVPFLSESIYRNLTSEESVHLSDWPAENNEVVDKKLEEKMTFTRNIVEGGHSVRKINSIKLRQPLNSIYITIKETSQKLDKEFEKLIQDELNVKQINWEVDKNLDKII
;
A
#
# COMPACT_ATOMS: atom_id res chain seq x y z
N MET A 1 -35.64 -9.62 -30.83
CA MET A 1 -36.56 -8.75 -30.05
C MET A 1 -36.01 -8.65 -28.63
N PHE A 2 -35.96 -7.45 -28.04
CA PHE A 2 -35.47 -7.21 -26.67
C PHE A 2 -36.33 -7.94 -25.63
N LYS A 3 -35.67 -8.41 -24.54
CA LYS A 3 -36.42 -8.96 -23.39
C LYS A 3 -37.09 -7.80 -22.63
N PRO A 4 -38.24 -8.03 -21.98
CA PRO A 4 -38.87 -7.01 -21.14
C PRO A 4 -37.95 -6.66 -19.94
N VAL A 5 -38.03 -5.42 -19.52
CA VAL A 5 -37.23 -4.90 -18.37
C VAL A 5 -38.19 -4.36 -17.32
N SER A 6 -37.94 -4.69 -16.06
CA SER A 6 -38.71 -4.13 -14.93
C SER A 6 -38.21 -2.73 -14.59
N PRO A 7 -39.09 -1.77 -14.28
CA PRO A 7 -38.69 -0.49 -13.72
C PRO A 7 -38.07 -0.62 -12.32
N ASN A 8 -38.48 -1.66 -11.58
CA ASN A 8 -37.93 -2.00 -10.28
C ASN A 8 -36.84 -3.04 -10.43
N VAL A 9 -35.63 -2.68 -10.08
CA VAL A 9 -34.46 -3.56 -10.15
C VAL A 9 -33.91 -3.80 -8.74
N ASN A 10 -33.55 -5.05 -8.47
CA ASN A 10 -32.75 -5.44 -7.33
C ASN A 10 -31.33 -5.71 -7.86
N PHE A 11 -30.40 -4.75 -7.68
CA PHE A 11 -29.04 -4.88 -8.19
C PHE A 11 -28.29 -6.07 -7.63
N PRO A 12 -28.29 -6.37 -6.31
CA PRO A 12 -27.64 -7.56 -5.79
C PRO A 12 -28.14 -8.88 -6.43
N GLU A 13 -29.43 -9.05 -6.62
CA GLU A 13 -29.97 -10.25 -7.31
C GLU A 13 -29.51 -10.31 -8.78
N GLN A 14 -29.49 -9.17 -9.47
CA GLN A 14 -28.98 -9.08 -10.82
C GLN A 14 -27.50 -9.46 -10.92
N GLU A 15 -26.70 -9.03 -9.94
CA GLU A 15 -25.28 -9.36 -9.87
C GLU A 15 -25.06 -10.86 -9.70
N GLU A 16 -25.86 -11.55 -8.87
CA GLU A 16 -25.83 -13.01 -8.73
C GLU A 16 -26.14 -13.73 -10.06
N GLU A 17 -27.15 -13.26 -10.78
CA GLU A 17 -27.48 -13.82 -12.10
C GLU A 17 -26.32 -13.65 -13.09
N ILE A 18 -25.63 -12.52 -13.08
CA ILE A 18 -24.50 -12.25 -13.96
C ILE A 18 -23.28 -13.07 -13.53
N LEU A 19 -23.00 -13.19 -12.23
CA LEU A 19 -21.93 -14.07 -11.73
C LEU A 19 -22.13 -15.52 -12.20
N ALA A 20 -23.34 -16.05 -12.02
CA ALA A 20 -23.69 -17.39 -12.48
C ALA A 20 -23.52 -17.53 -14.00
N TYR A 21 -23.90 -16.50 -14.76
CA TYR A 21 -23.73 -16.45 -16.20
C TYR A 21 -22.26 -16.49 -16.60
N TRP A 22 -21.41 -15.64 -16.01
CA TRP A 22 -19.97 -15.59 -16.31
C TRP A 22 -19.27 -16.91 -16.04
N LYS A 23 -19.55 -17.52 -14.88
CA LYS A 23 -18.99 -18.84 -14.52
C LYS A 23 -19.42 -19.93 -15.49
N LYS A 24 -20.73 -20.01 -15.77
CA LYS A 24 -21.28 -21.03 -16.69
C LYS A 24 -20.69 -20.94 -18.11
N ASN A 25 -20.52 -19.72 -18.61
CA ASN A 25 -20.07 -19.49 -19.99
C ASN A 25 -18.57 -19.23 -20.11
N LYS A 26 -17.82 -19.29 -19.00
CA LYS A 26 -16.37 -19.06 -18.96
C LYS A 26 -15.94 -17.74 -19.61
N ILE A 27 -16.68 -16.65 -19.28
CA ILE A 27 -16.46 -15.34 -19.91
C ILE A 27 -15.08 -14.79 -19.56
N PHE A 28 -14.60 -15.01 -18.32
CA PHE A 28 -13.27 -14.60 -17.92
C PHE A 28 -12.18 -15.25 -18.76
N GLU A 29 -12.20 -16.56 -18.89
CA GLU A 29 -11.22 -17.31 -19.69
C GLU A 29 -11.27 -16.89 -21.17
N LYS A 30 -12.47 -16.76 -21.73
CA LYS A 30 -12.66 -16.27 -23.10
C LYS A 30 -12.08 -14.87 -23.29
N SER A 31 -12.22 -13.98 -22.30
CA SER A 31 -11.68 -12.61 -22.38
C SER A 31 -10.17 -12.57 -22.52
N ILE A 32 -9.46 -13.56 -21.95
CA ILE A 32 -8.01 -13.71 -22.10
C ILE A 32 -7.68 -14.40 -23.42
N GLN A 33 -8.35 -15.52 -23.73
CA GLN A 33 -8.05 -16.37 -24.89
C GLN A 33 -8.36 -15.68 -26.23
N SER A 34 -9.33 -14.78 -26.25
CA SER A 34 -9.69 -14.01 -27.47
C SER A 34 -8.66 -12.96 -27.85
N ARG A 35 -7.68 -12.68 -27.01
CA ARG A 35 -6.66 -11.65 -27.26
C ARG A 35 -5.35 -12.26 -27.74
N PRO A 36 -4.61 -11.55 -28.66
CA PRO A 36 -3.36 -12.05 -29.23
C PRO A 36 -2.30 -12.36 -28.17
N GLU A 37 -1.52 -13.42 -28.37
CA GLU A 37 -0.48 -13.83 -27.43
C GLU A 37 0.73 -12.90 -27.41
N ASP A 38 1.00 -12.23 -28.50
CA ASP A 38 2.11 -11.30 -28.70
C ASP A 38 1.80 -9.88 -28.22
N LYS A 39 0.52 -9.57 -27.94
CA LYS A 39 0.11 -8.27 -27.43
C LYS A 39 -0.25 -8.33 -25.95
N LYS A 40 0.74 -8.37 -25.10
CA LYS A 40 0.59 -8.48 -23.64
C LYS A 40 0.53 -7.13 -22.95
N TRP A 41 -0.27 -7.02 -21.92
CA TRP A 41 -0.18 -6.00 -20.88
C TRP A 41 -0.08 -6.73 -19.54
N THR A 42 0.96 -6.42 -18.76
CA THR A 42 1.34 -7.22 -17.61
C THR A 42 0.98 -6.53 -16.32
N PHE A 43 0.44 -7.30 -15.43
CA PHE A 43 0.00 -6.87 -14.12
C PHE A 43 0.55 -7.84 -13.07
N LEU A 44 1.11 -7.31 -12.01
CA LEU A 44 1.56 -8.10 -10.87
C LEU A 44 0.61 -7.86 -9.68
N ASP A 45 0.04 -8.94 -9.17
CA ASP A 45 -0.81 -8.91 -7.99
C ASP A 45 0.02 -9.10 -6.72
N GLY A 46 -0.13 -8.18 -5.75
CA GLY A 46 0.47 -8.34 -4.43
C GLY A 46 -0.25 -9.43 -3.66
N PRO A 47 0.47 -10.49 -3.23
CA PRO A 47 -0.16 -11.57 -2.49
C PRO A 47 -0.58 -11.09 -1.10
N PRO A 48 -1.89 -11.13 -0.75
CA PRO A 48 -2.31 -10.81 0.60
C PRO A 48 -1.87 -11.90 1.59
N PHE A 49 -1.65 -11.51 2.83
CA PHE A 49 -1.51 -12.47 3.91
C PHE A 49 -2.78 -13.31 4.05
N ILE A 50 -2.61 -14.61 4.09
CA ILE A 50 -3.73 -15.56 4.18
C ILE A 50 -4.45 -15.52 5.54
N THR A 51 -4.04 -14.66 6.45
CA THR A 51 -4.51 -14.56 7.83
C THR A 51 -5.64 -13.54 7.99
N GLY A 52 -6.86 -13.99 8.02
CA GLY A 52 -8.03 -13.15 8.30
C GLY A 52 -9.00 -13.03 7.14
N MET A 53 -10.07 -12.29 7.37
CA MET A 53 -11.11 -12.03 6.37
C MET A 53 -10.82 -10.75 5.59
N PRO A 54 -11.26 -10.64 4.33
CA PRO A 54 -11.20 -9.38 3.60
C PRO A 54 -11.91 -8.25 4.36
N HIS A 55 -11.31 -7.08 4.31
CA HIS A 55 -11.86 -5.84 4.85
C HIS A 55 -11.89 -4.78 3.74
N TYR A 56 -12.50 -3.62 3.97
CA TYR A 56 -12.62 -2.58 2.93
C TYR A 56 -11.30 -2.18 2.28
N GLY A 57 -10.20 -2.15 3.03
CA GLY A 57 -8.88 -1.91 2.44
C GLY A 57 -8.46 -2.99 1.44
N THR A 58 -8.74 -4.26 1.75
CA THR A 58 -8.49 -5.38 0.81
C THR A 58 -9.36 -5.25 -0.45
N LEU A 59 -10.65 -4.90 -0.27
CA LEU A 59 -11.58 -4.71 -1.39
C LEU A 59 -11.18 -3.50 -2.23
N LEU A 60 -10.75 -2.40 -1.59
CA LEU A 60 -10.23 -1.22 -2.27
C LEU A 60 -9.07 -1.58 -3.19
N SER A 61 -8.01 -2.20 -2.66
CA SER A 61 -6.85 -2.59 -3.48
C SER A 61 -7.18 -3.65 -4.54
N SER A 62 -8.22 -4.47 -4.33
CA SER A 62 -8.66 -5.47 -5.30
C SER A 62 -9.41 -4.88 -6.50
N ILE A 63 -10.17 -3.82 -6.31
CA ILE A 63 -11.01 -3.24 -7.38
C ILE A 63 -10.17 -2.69 -8.55
N PRO A 64 -9.13 -1.85 -8.38
CA PRO A 64 -8.28 -1.38 -9.48
C PRO A 64 -7.57 -2.52 -10.23
N LYS A 65 -7.23 -3.59 -9.50
CA LYS A 65 -6.62 -4.81 -10.06
C LYS A 65 -7.59 -5.62 -10.95
N ASP A 66 -8.84 -5.20 -11.03
CA ASP A 66 -9.84 -5.68 -12.01
C ASP A 66 -10.13 -4.62 -13.08
N VAL A 67 -10.29 -3.36 -12.68
CA VAL A 67 -10.65 -2.23 -13.58
C VAL A 67 -9.67 -2.10 -14.73
N PHE A 68 -8.37 -1.96 -14.42
CA PHE A 68 -7.36 -1.74 -15.46
C PHE A 68 -7.10 -2.98 -16.31
N PRO A 69 -7.02 -4.20 -15.76
CA PRO A 69 -7.01 -5.41 -16.57
C PRO A 69 -8.21 -5.55 -17.50
N ARG A 70 -9.44 -5.21 -17.08
CA ARG A 70 -10.61 -5.19 -17.99
C ARG A 70 -10.46 -4.17 -19.11
N PHE A 71 -10.08 -2.94 -18.75
CA PHE A 71 -9.86 -1.88 -19.73
C PHE A 71 -8.83 -2.29 -20.80
N TRP A 72 -7.64 -2.75 -20.37
CA TRP A 72 -6.59 -3.15 -21.31
C TRP A 72 -6.97 -4.39 -22.12
N THR A 73 -7.74 -5.33 -21.54
CA THR A 73 -8.30 -6.46 -22.30
C THR A 73 -9.24 -5.97 -23.40
N MET A 74 -10.12 -5.01 -23.11
CA MET A 74 -11.01 -4.41 -24.11
C MET A 74 -10.22 -3.55 -25.14
N LYS A 75 -9.05 -3.01 -24.78
CA LYS A 75 -8.09 -2.35 -25.71
C LYS A 75 -7.33 -3.36 -26.59
N GLY A 76 -7.63 -4.66 -26.48
CA GLY A 76 -7.08 -5.71 -27.32
C GLY A 76 -5.80 -6.35 -26.80
N TYR A 77 -5.46 -6.17 -25.52
CA TYR A 77 -4.30 -6.80 -24.89
C TYR A 77 -4.67 -8.10 -24.20
N ARG A 78 -3.76 -9.08 -24.24
CA ARG A 78 -3.85 -10.28 -23.42
C ARG A 78 -3.33 -9.98 -22.04
N VAL A 79 -4.17 -10.15 -21.00
CA VAL A 79 -3.84 -9.82 -19.61
C VAL A 79 -4.01 -11.06 -18.74
N ARG A 80 -2.88 -11.63 -18.29
CA ARG A 80 -2.87 -12.72 -17.32
C ARG A 80 -3.24 -12.17 -15.94
N ARG A 81 -4.13 -12.85 -15.20
CA ARG A 81 -4.66 -12.45 -13.88
C ARG A 81 -4.64 -13.65 -12.96
N VAL A 82 -3.62 -13.76 -12.13
CA VAL A 82 -3.44 -14.89 -11.19
C VAL A 82 -3.42 -14.36 -9.79
N TRP A 83 -4.13 -15.03 -8.89
CA TRP A 83 -4.11 -14.74 -7.47
C TRP A 83 -2.81 -15.26 -6.82
N GLY A 84 -2.38 -14.62 -5.75
CA GLY A 84 -1.25 -15.07 -4.95
C GLY A 84 -1.59 -15.08 -3.46
N TRP A 85 -0.88 -15.92 -2.69
CA TRP A 85 -1.00 -15.98 -1.24
C TRP A 85 0.35 -15.81 -0.58
N ASP A 86 0.44 -14.84 0.35
CA ASP A 86 1.54 -14.78 1.31
C ASP A 86 1.23 -15.71 2.48
N CYS A 87 2.00 -16.80 2.57
CA CYS A 87 1.76 -17.90 3.49
C CYS A 87 2.72 -17.92 4.68
N HIS A 88 3.85 -17.22 4.62
CA HIS A 88 4.94 -17.34 5.55
C HIS A 88 5.01 -16.20 6.59
N GLY A 89 5.93 -16.38 7.54
CA GLY A 89 6.34 -15.37 8.51
C GLY A 89 5.46 -15.26 9.73
N LEU A 90 5.74 -14.23 10.51
CA LEU A 90 5.10 -13.94 11.80
C LEU A 90 3.57 -13.90 11.78
N PRO A 91 2.89 -13.45 10.69
CA PRO A 91 1.43 -13.46 10.66
C PRO A 91 0.81 -14.82 10.90
N ALA A 92 1.33 -15.86 10.26
CA ALA A 92 0.85 -17.23 10.41
C ALA A 92 1.33 -17.85 11.72
N GLU A 93 2.63 -17.71 12.03
CA GLU A 93 3.21 -18.27 13.27
C GLU A 93 2.50 -17.79 14.52
N ASN A 94 2.27 -16.48 14.67
CA ASN A 94 1.61 -15.94 15.87
C ASN A 94 0.17 -16.47 16.04
N LYS A 95 -0.56 -16.68 14.95
CA LYS A 95 -1.90 -17.30 15.03
C LYS A 95 -1.84 -18.74 15.50
N VAL A 96 -0.85 -19.48 15.01
CA VAL A 96 -0.63 -20.89 15.45
C VAL A 96 -0.13 -20.93 16.89
N GLU A 97 0.79 -20.06 17.30
CA GLU A 97 1.23 -19.93 18.70
C GLU A 97 0.04 -19.71 19.64
N VAL A 98 -0.82 -18.76 19.32
CA VAL A 98 -2.03 -18.48 20.11
C VAL A 98 -2.96 -19.69 20.14
N SER A 99 -3.19 -20.35 19.00
CA SER A 99 -4.06 -21.53 18.92
C SER A 99 -3.56 -22.73 19.74
N LEU A 100 -2.23 -22.84 19.88
CA LEU A 100 -1.55 -23.86 20.65
C LEU A 100 -1.30 -23.46 22.12
N GLY A 101 -1.71 -22.24 22.52
CA GLY A 101 -1.50 -21.72 23.87
C GLY A 101 -0.04 -21.46 24.24
N LEU A 102 0.82 -21.18 23.25
CA LEU A 102 2.24 -20.92 23.46
C LEU A 102 2.44 -19.44 23.81
N LYS A 103 3.37 -19.20 24.75
CA LYS A 103 3.67 -17.84 25.25
C LYS A 103 4.99 -17.27 24.74
N SER A 104 5.87 -18.12 24.25
CA SER A 104 7.17 -17.71 23.72
C SER A 104 7.70 -18.70 22.68
N LYS A 105 8.65 -18.24 21.86
CA LYS A 105 9.35 -19.06 20.87
C LYS A 105 9.97 -20.32 21.49
N ARG A 106 10.56 -20.24 22.70
CA ARG A 106 11.18 -21.38 23.39
C ARG A 106 10.19 -22.50 23.70
N GLU A 107 8.92 -22.16 23.86
CA GLU A 107 7.88 -23.18 24.10
C GLU A 107 7.57 -24.03 22.88
N ILE A 108 7.81 -23.50 21.67
CA ILE A 108 7.63 -24.26 20.42
C ILE A 108 8.49 -25.51 20.45
N GLU A 109 9.80 -25.39 20.72
CA GLU A 109 10.72 -26.53 20.77
C GLU A 109 10.41 -27.47 21.92
N LYS A 110 10.16 -26.90 23.11
CA LYS A 110 10.02 -27.72 24.36
C LYS A 110 8.67 -28.44 24.45
N LYS A 111 7.57 -27.80 24.01
CA LYS A 111 6.20 -28.31 24.21
C LYS A 111 5.62 -29.01 22.99
N VAL A 112 5.95 -28.53 21.79
CA VAL A 112 5.31 -28.95 20.55
C VAL A 112 6.27 -29.67 19.60
N GLY A 113 7.50 -29.21 19.51
CA GLY A 113 8.49 -29.60 18.50
C GLY A 113 8.30 -28.88 17.16
N VAL A 114 9.42 -28.51 16.51
CA VAL A 114 9.44 -27.71 15.28
C VAL A 114 8.63 -28.36 14.16
N LYS A 115 8.78 -29.67 13.95
CA LYS A 115 8.05 -30.40 12.88
C LYS A 115 6.54 -30.28 13.01
N LYS A 116 6.00 -30.48 14.21
CA LYS A 116 4.55 -30.36 14.46
C LYS A 116 4.08 -28.91 14.32
N PHE A 117 4.87 -27.96 14.79
CA PHE A 117 4.55 -26.53 14.64
C PHE A 117 4.46 -26.11 13.17
N ILE A 118 5.41 -26.53 12.33
CA ILE A 118 5.38 -26.29 10.88
C ILE A 118 4.15 -26.93 10.22
N ALA A 119 3.82 -28.17 10.61
CA ALA A 119 2.62 -28.84 10.10
C ALA A 119 1.33 -28.06 10.44
N GLU A 120 1.23 -27.51 11.66
CA GLU A 120 0.11 -26.65 12.06
C GLU A 120 0.08 -25.32 11.28
N CYS A 121 1.24 -24.70 11.00
CA CYS A 121 1.30 -23.52 10.14
C CYS A 121 0.79 -23.85 8.73
N LYS A 122 1.25 -24.94 8.10
CA LYS A 122 0.74 -25.41 6.79
C LYS A 122 -0.77 -25.63 6.82
N ARG A 123 -1.27 -26.31 7.87
CA ARG A 123 -2.71 -26.56 8.04
C ARG A 123 -3.50 -25.25 8.15
N TYR A 124 -3.02 -24.32 8.96
CA TYR A 124 -3.66 -23.03 9.18
C TYR A 124 -3.81 -22.24 7.89
N VAL A 125 -2.73 -22.04 7.14
CA VAL A 125 -2.75 -21.28 5.90
C VAL A 125 -3.55 -21.97 4.78
N SER A 126 -3.73 -23.29 4.84
CA SER A 126 -4.53 -24.03 3.86
C SER A 126 -6.05 -23.89 4.09
N GLN A 127 -6.49 -23.51 5.28
CA GLN A 127 -7.92 -23.46 5.64
C GLN A 127 -8.62 -22.13 5.32
N VAL A 128 -7.88 -21.04 5.21
CA VAL A 128 -8.47 -19.67 5.16
C VAL A 128 -8.88 -19.25 3.75
N SER A 129 -8.39 -19.88 2.69
CA SER A 129 -8.57 -19.45 1.30
C SER A 129 -10.01 -19.47 0.78
N GLY A 130 -10.88 -20.37 1.28
CA GLY A 130 -12.21 -20.61 0.72
C GLY A 130 -13.23 -19.46 0.89
N GLU A 131 -13.09 -18.63 1.92
CA GLU A 131 -14.04 -17.53 2.16
C GLU A 131 -13.70 -16.26 1.33
N TRP A 132 -12.44 -16.10 0.92
CA TRP A 132 -12.00 -14.95 0.13
C TRP A 132 -12.63 -14.90 -1.26
N GLU A 133 -12.82 -16.06 -1.90
CA GLU A 133 -13.39 -16.15 -3.24
C GLU A 133 -14.78 -15.50 -3.31
N TRP A 134 -15.60 -15.68 -2.26
CA TRP A 134 -16.91 -15.02 -2.20
C TRP A 134 -16.80 -13.49 -2.31
N TYR A 135 -15.90 -12.87 -1.54
CA TYR A 135 -15.74 -11.40 -1.59
C TYR A 135 -15.22 -10.92 -2.94
N ILE A 136 -14.27 -11.65 -3.50
CA ILE A 136 -13.64 -11.32 -4.80
C ILE A 136 -14.67 -11.42 -5.93
N ASP A 137 -15.49 -12.45 -5.93
CA ASP A 137 -16.59 -12.61 -6.87
C ASP A 137 -17.61 -11.47 -6.76
N HIS A 138 -18.04 -11.12 -5.53
CA HIS A 138 -19.09 -10.14 -5.31
C HIS A 138 -18.66 -8.68 -5.52
N ILE A 139 -17.36 -8.40 -5.57
CA ILE A 139 -16.87 -7.12 -6.10
C ILE A 139 -16.64 -7.17 -7.62
N GLY A 140 -16.99 -8.27 -8.27
CA GLY A 140 -16.85 -8.44 -9.72
C GLY A 140 -15.43 -8.60 -10.22
N ARG A 141 -14.47 -8.94 -9.34
CA ARG A 141 -13.07 -9.11 -9.74
C ARG A 141 -12.84 -10.44 -10.46
N TRP A 142 -12.28 -10.37 -11.65
CA TRP A 142 -11.84 -11.53 -12.41
C TRP A 142 -10.38 -11.86 -12.14
N VAL A 143 -10.14 -13.05 -11.60
CA VAL A 143 -8.80 -13.56 -11.30
C VAL A 143 -8.83 -15.09 -11.26
N ASP A 144 -7.76 -15.73 -11.69
CA ASP A 144 -7.58 -17.18 -11.55
C ASP A 144 -7.22 -17.50 -10.08
N PHE A 145 -8.24 -17.88 -9.34
CA PHE A 145 -8.14 -18.21 -7.92
C PHE A 145 -7.72 -19.66 -7.69
N GLN A 146 -8.06 -20.54 -8.61
CA GLN A 146 -7.79 -22.00 -8.49
C GLN A 146 -6.31 -22.32 -8.70
N ASN A 147 -5.65 -21.59 -9.61
CA ASN A 147 -4.21 -21.73 -9.87
C ASN A 147 -3.40 -20.66 -9.13
N ALA A 148 -3.90 -20.21 -7.99
CA ALA A 148 -3.20 -19.23 -7.15
C ALA A 148 -1.83 -19.77 -6.71
N TYR A 149 -0.78 -18.98 -6.91
CA TYR A 149 0.53 -19.31 -6.34
C TYR A 149 0.54 -19.09 -4.84
N LYS A 150 1.39 -19.82 -4.14
CA LYS A 150 1.60 -19.66 -2.70
C LYS A 150 3.08 -19.49 -2.43
N THR A 151 3.45 -18.54 -1.57
CA THR A 151 4.88 -18.32 -1.24
C THR A 151 5.52 -19.56 -0.60
N MET A 152 4.71 -20.50 -0.08
CA MET A 152 5.15 -21.78 0.48
C MET A 152 5.30 -22.92 -0.54
N ASP A 153 4.93 -22.71 -1.81
CA ASP A 153 5.09 -23.72 -2.84
C ASP A 153 6.58 -23.95 -3.14
N LEU A 154 6.94 -25.22 -3.38
CA LEU A 154 8.34 -25.59 -3.62
C LEU A 154 8.96 -24.81 -4.79
N SER A 155 8.24 -24.65 -5.88
CA SER A 155 8.63 -23.87 -7.06
C SER A 155 8.86 -22.39 -6.72
N TYR A 156 7.98 -21.82 -5.91
CA TYR A 156 8.12 -20.43 -5.45
C TYR A 156 9.38 -20.25 -4.60
N MET A 157 9.57 -21.13 -3.60
CA MET A 157 10.74 -21.12 -2.72
C MET A 157 12.06 -21.37 -3.49
N GLU A 158 12.04 -22.18 -4.53
CA GLU A 158 13.21 -22.38 -5.40
C GLU A 158 13.61 -21.09 -6.11
N THR A 159 12.63 -20.35 -6.65
CA THR A 159 12.90 -19.04 -7.24
C THR A 159 13.42 -18.04 -6.20
N VAL A 160 12.89 -18.04 -4.97
CA VAL A 160 13.41 -17.22 -3.87
C VAL A 160 14.88 -17.54 -3.56
N MET A 161 15.21 -18.83 -3.53
CA MET A 161 16.60 -19.29 -3.37
C MET A 161 17.48 -18.81 -4.52
N TRP A 162 16.99 -18.86 -5.76
CA TRP A 162 17.69 -18.30 -6.91
C TRP A 162 17.90 -16.79 -6.79
N VAL A 163 16.88 -16.03 -6.39
CA VAL A 163 17.00 -14.56 -6.16
C VAL A 163 18.08 -14.27 -5.12
N PHE A 164 18.06 -14.99 -4.00
CA PHE A 164 19.10 -14.87 -2.97
C PHE A 164 20.50 -15.12 -3.54
N LYS A 165 20.68 -16.22 -4.28
CA LYS A 165 21.96 -16.56 -4.93
C LYS A 165 22.43 -15.47 -5.88
N GLN A 166 21.55 -14.96 -6.76
CA GLN A 166 21.88 -13.90 -7.70
C GLN A 166 22.34 -12.61 -7.00
N MET A 167 21.67 -12.23 -5.92
CA MET A 167 22.06 -11.06 -5.14
C MET A 167 23.35 -11.30 -4.35
N TYR A 168 23.55 -12.51 -3.84
CA TYR A 168 24.78 -12.91 -3.14
C TYR A 168 25.98 -12.85 -4.07
N ASP A 169 25.91 -13.42 -5.27
CA ASP A 169 26.99 -13.44 -6.25
C ASP A 169 27.37 -12.04 -6.78
N LYS A 170 26.45 -11.08 -6.67
CA LYS A 170 26.68 -9.67 -7.00
C LYS A 170 27.18 -8.84 -5.81
N ASP A 171 27.53 -9.49 -4.70
CA ASP A 171 27.93 -8.84 -3.45
C ASP A 171 26.92 -7.82 -2.91
N TYR A 172 25.62 -8.08 -3.10
CA TYR A 172 24.56 -7.31 -2.48
C TYR A 172 24.03 -7.94 -1.19
N ILE A 173 24.38 -9.20 -0.91
CA ILE A 173 24.05 -9.87 0.35
C ILE A 173 25.33 -10.18 1.12
N TYR A 174 25.34 -9.82 2.39
CA TYR A 174 26.47 -10.09 3.30
C TYR A 174 26.00 -10.51 4.68
N LYS A 175 26.85 -11.19 5.46
CA LYS A 175 26.66 -11.46 6.88
C LYS A 175 27.45 -10.46 7.72
N GLY A 176 26.82 -9.88 8.72
CA GLY A 176 27.51 -8.91 9.58
C GLY A 176 26.77 -8.58 10.86
N LEU A 177 27.51 -8.04 11.81
CA LEU A 177 26.96 -7.53 13.06
C LEU A 177 26.52 -6.08 12.87
N ARG A 178 25.18 -5.85 12.85
CA ARG A 178 24.55 -4.52 12.74
C ARG A 178 23.45 -4.39 13.77
N VAL A 179 23.09 -3.17 14.10
CA VAL A 179 21.93 -2.92 14.98
C VAL A 179 20.65 -2.91 14.16
N SER A 180 19.66 -3.67 14.63
CA SER A 180 18.31 -3.73 14.04
C SER A 180 17.27 -3.59 15.14
N LEU A 181 16.06 -3.17 14.76
CA LEU A 181 14.90 -3.30 15.65
C LEU A 181 14.69 -4.77 15.99
N TYR A 182 14.38 -5.05 17.24
CA TYR A 182 14.21 -6.40 17.76
C TYR A 182 12.93 -6.50 18.60
N CYS A 183 12.16 -7.55 18.35
CA CYS A 183 10.99 -7.88 19.16
C CYS A 183 11.34 -8.95 20.21
N PRO A 184 11.31 -8.64 21.50
CA PRO A 184 11.64 -9.62 22.54
C PRO A 184 10.57 -10.70 22.68
N HIS A 185 9.31 -10.41 22.37
CA HIS A 185 8.24 -11.40 22.41
C HIS A 185 8.33 -12.41 21.26
N CYS A 186 8.52 -11.92 20.03
CA CYS A 186 8.70 -12.79 18.86
C CYS A 186 10.11 -13.39 18.79
N ALA A 187 11.06 -12.91 19.61
CA ALA A 187 12.47 -13.29 19.62
C ALA A 187 13.12 -13.26 18.24
N THR A 188 12.92 -12.17 17.50
CA THR A 188 13.42 -11.99 16.13
C THR A 188 13.63 -10.51 15.80
N PRO A 189 14.59 -10.17 14.91
CA PRO A 189 14.71 -8.83 14.37
C PRO A 189 13.49 -8.47 13.50
N ILE A 190 13.18 -7.17 13.46
CA ILE A 190 12.11 -6.57 12.65
C ILE A 190 12.76 -5.51 11.75
N SER A 191 12.42 -5.50 10.49
CA SER A 191 12.95 -4.49 9.57
C SER A 191 12.31 -3.13 9.79
N ASN A 192 13.05 -2.04 9.57
CA ASN A 192 12.56 -0.68 9.82
C ASN A 192 11.31 -0.35 9.01
N PHE A 193 11.22 -0.83 7.78
CA PHE A 193 10.06 -0.58 6.92
C PHE A 193 8.80 -1.33 7.41
N GLU A 194 8.95 -2.48 8.07
CA GLU A 194 7.82 -3.22 8.67
C GLU A 194 7.12 -2.40 9.76
N VAL A 195 7.86 -1.57 10.47
CA VAL A 195 7.31 -0.64 11.46
C VAL A 195 6.79 0.62 10.77
N ALA A 196 7.55 1.18 9.85
CA ALA A 196 7.26 2.45 9.19
C ALA A 196 6.08 2.41 8.19
N MET A 197 5.59 1.22 7.83
CA MET A 197 4.46 1.07 6.90
C MET A 197 3.14 1.53 7.50
N ASP A 198 3.01 1.54 8.83
CA ASP A 198 1.77 1.90 9.52
C ASP A 198 2.08 2.81 10.74
N SER A 199 1.36 3.92 10.87
CA SER A 199 1.47 4.85 12.00
C SER A 199 1.08 4.22 13.34
N ASP A 200 0.17 3.22 13.34
CA ASP A 200 -0.26 2.52 14.54
C ASP A 200 0.86 1.66 15.17
N ASN A 201 1.96 1.45 14.43
CA ASN A 201 3.15 0.79 14.94
C ASN A 201 4.03 1.73 15.80
N TYR A 202 3.52 2.90 16.15
CA TYR A 202 4.18 3.82 17.07
C TYR A 202 3.23 4.21 18.20
N LYS A 203 3.81 4.40 19.38
CA LYS A 203 3.06 4.81 20.57
C LYS A 203 3.79 5.91 21.32
N GLU A 204 3.09 6.99 21.61
CA GLU A 204 3.59 8.03 22.53
C GLU A 204 3.60 7.47 23.94
N ILE A 205 4.75 7.56 24.59
CA ILE A 205 4.96 7.16 25.99
C ILE A 205 5.79 8.20 26.72
N GLU A 206 5.79 8.12 28.04
CA GLU A 206 6.69 8.85 28.91
C GLU A 206 7.71 7.87 29.51
N ASP A 207 8.98 8.05 29.19
CA ASP A 207 10.08 7.21 29.65
C ASP A 207 11.00 7.97 30.61
N HIS A 208 11.80 7.21 31.36
CA HIS A 208 12.89 7.76 32.16
C HIS A 208 13.96 8.39 31.24
N ALA A 209 14.47 9.53 31.68
CA ALA A 209 15.51 10.31 30.99
C ALA A 209 16.49 10.88 31.99
N SER A 210 17.34 10.04 32.54
CA SER A 210 18.13 10.37 33.71
C SER A 210 19.56 10.79 33.37
N THR A 211 20.14 11.63 34.22
CA THR A 211 21.54 12.07 34.15
C THR A 211 22.36 11.34 35.23
N TYR A 212 23.41 10.67 34.79
CA TYR A 212 24.26 9.81 35.62
C TYR A 212 25.65 10.44 35.82
N LYS A 213 26.25 10.19 37.00
CA LYS A 213 27.62 10.62 37.35
C LYS A 213 28.61 9.49 37.04
N TYR A 214 29.56 9.76 36.14
CA TYR A 214 30.68 8.85 35.88
C TYR A 214 31.97 9.46 36.45
N LYS A 215 32.55 8.81 37.43
CA LYS A 215 33.74 9.33 38.13
C LYS A 215 34.97 9.19 37.23
N LEU A 216 35.73 10.27 37.05
CA LEU A 216 37.00 10.21 36.34
C LEU A 216 38.07 9.49 37.18
N ALA A 217 38.79 8.53 36.57
CA ALA A 217 39.70 7.63 37.26
C ALA A 217 40.92 8.36 37.89
N VAL A 218 41.33 9.50 37.34
CA VAL A 218 42.56 10.23 37.78
C VAL A 218 42.27 11.57 38.44
N GLU A 219 41.01 11.99 38.57
CA GLU A 219 40.66 13.30 39.14
C GLU A 219 39.71 13.10 40.34
N LYS A 220 40.18 13.45 41.53
CA LYS A 220 39.42 13.32 42.79
C LYS A 220 38.14 14.15 42.71
N ASP A 221 37.02 13.56 43.18
CA ASP A 221 35.70 14.18 43.29
C ASP A 221 35.23 14.87 41.98
N THR A 222 35.69 14.36 40.83
CA THR A 222 35.32 14.86 39.49
C THR A 222 34.53 13.82 38.70
N TYR A 223 33.34 14.23 38.24
CA TYR A 223 32.42 13.38 37.50
C TYR A 223 32.12 13.99 36.14
N ILE A 224 31.97 13.13 35.12
CA ILE A 224 31.36 13.53 33.85
C ILE A 224 29.89 13.18 33.88
N LEU A 225 29.02 14.12 33.52
CA LEU A 225 27.57 13.93 33.52
C LEU A 225 27.13 13.40 32.16
N ALA A 226 26.57 12.21 32.13
CA ALA A 226 26.02 11.63 30.91
C ALA A 226 24.52 11.41 31.05
N TRP A 227 23.76 11.87 30.06
CA TRP A 227 22.31 11.72 29.97
C TRP A 227 21.95 10.48 29.17
N SER A 228 20.87 9.77 29.56
CA SER A 228 20.42 8.56 28.88
C SER A 228 18.96 8.24 29.18
N THR A 229 18.26 7.68 28.18
CA THR A 229 16.88 7.16 28.26
C THR A 229 16.80 5.66 28.51
N THR A 230 17.95 5.00 28.72
CA THR A 230 18.04 3.54 28.84
C THR A 230 18.78 3.14 30.11
N PRO A 231 18.13 3.22 31.31
CA PRO A 231 18.80 2.85 32.61
C PRO A 231 19.39 1.45 32.59
N TRP A 232 18.71 0.46 32.02
CA TRP A 232 19.16 -0.91 31.89
C TRP A 232 20.53 -1.08 31.19
N ASN A 233 20.89 -0.15 30.29
CA ASN A 233 22.19 -0.14 29.61
C ASN A 233 23.35 0.29 30.52
N LYS A 234 23.06 0.87 31.70
CA LYS A 234 24.13 1.27 32.63
C LYS A 234 24.91 0.10 33.20
N ILE A 235 24.34 -1.11 33.10
CA ILE A 235 24.96 -2.39 33.46
C ILE A 235 26.22 -2.67 32.59
N VAL A 236 26.25 -2.17 31.36
CA VAL A 236 27.28 -2.50 30.34
C VAL A 236 27.88 -1.26 29.66
N THR A 237 27.97 -0.11 30.29
CA THR A 237 28.53 1.10 29.65
C THR A 237 30.07 1.00 29.50
N PRO A 238 30.62 0.51 28.37
CA PRO A 238 32.06 0.35 28.16
C PRO A 238 32.75 1.64 27.73
N ALA A 239 32.02 2.65 27.25
CA ALA A 239 32.59 3.94 26.85
C ALA A 239 31.57 5.07 27.03
N LEU A 240 32.10 6.29 27.09
CA LEU A 240 31.33 7.53 26.98
C LEU A 240 31.76 8.23 25.67
N ALA A 241 30.82 8.82 24.94
CA ALA A 241 31.14 9.64 23.78
C ALA A 241 30.91 11.12 24.02
N ILE A 242 31.84 11.92 23.49
CA ILE A 242 31.76 13.39 23.51
C ILE A 242 32.05 13.94 22.11
N ASN A 243 31.57 15.12 21.81
CA ASN A 243 31.90 15.79 20.55
C ASN A 243 33.20 16.57 20.67
N PRO A 244 34.24 16.23 19.90
CA PRO A 244 35.55 16.89 19.95
C PRO A 244 35.48 18.41 19.70
N LYS A 245 34.47 18.86 18.90
CA LYS A 245 34.33 20.27 18.48
C LYS A 245 33.59 21.13 19.48
N LEU A 246 32.80 20.51 20.36
CA LEU A 246 32.05 21.24 21.40
C LEU A 246 32.99 21.75 22.50
N THR A 247 32.57 22.82 23.15
CA THR A 247 33.21 23.34 24.34
C THR A 247 32.53 22.72 25.57
N TYR A 248 33.34 22.15 26.46
CA TYR A 248 32.93 21.59 27.74
C TYR A 248 33.40 22.49 28.89
N VAL A 249 32.64 22.44 29.96
CA VAL A 249 32.97 23.15 31.20
C VAL A 249 33.09 22.17 32.36
N LYS A 250 34.01 22.49 33.29
CA LYS A 250 34.05 21.87 34.59
C LYS A 250 33.44 22.88 35.60
N VAL A 251 32.38 22.45 36.26
CA VAL A 251 31.68 23.24 37.26
C VAL A 251 31.86 22.63 38.63
N GLU A 252 31.99 23.46 39.64
CA GLU A 252 31.94 23.07 41.05
C GLU A 252 30.54 23.38 41.60
N GLN A 253 29.92 22.33 42.17
CA GLN A 253 28.59 22.39 42.77
C GLN A 253 28.55 21.46 43.97
N SER A 254 28.16 21.95 45.14
CA SER A 254 28.03 21.16 46.37
C SER A 254 29.25 20.28 46.73
N LYS A 255 30.47 20.78 46.53
CA LYS A 255 31.78 20.10 46.82
C LYS A 255 32.17 19.03 45.80
N GLU A 256 31.36 18.73 44.79
CA GLU A 256 31.70 17.87 43.67
C GLU A 256 31.96 18.70 42.42
N LYS A 257 32.73 18.14 41.49
CA LYS A 257 33.04 18.74 40.18
C LYS A 257 32.38 17.99 39.07
N TYR A 258 31.68 18.67 38.21
CA TYR A 258 30.93 18.07 37.09
C TYR A 258 31.43 18.59 35.76
N ILE A 259 31.51 17.74 34.78
CA ILE A 259 31.87 18.05 33.39
C ILE A 259 30.67 17.79 32.51
N LEU A 260 30.28 18.80 31.71
CA LEU A 260 29.23 18.74 30.70
C LEU A 260 29.51 19.74 29.60
N ALA A 261 28.79 19.66 28.46
CA ALA A 261 28.94 20.64 27.39
C ALA A 261 28.45 22.02 27.85
N LYS A 262 29.17 23.10 27.50
CA LYS A 262 28.81 24.46 27.90
C LYS A 262 27.39 24.89 27.54
N PRO A 263 26.86 24.58 26.33
CA PRO A 263 25.48 24.91 25.98
C PRO A 263 24.40 24.15 26.80
N THR A 264 24.80 23.11 27.54
CA THR A 264 23.89 22.26 28.32
C THR A 264 23.87 22.56 29.82
N LEU A 265 24.40 23.70 30.25
CA LEU A 265 24.42 24.12 31.67
C LEU A 265 23.03 24.10 32.32
N LYS A 266 21.96 24.27 31.58
CA LYS A 266 20.56 24.11 32.01
C LYS A 266 20.22 22.71 32.56
N MET A 267 21.07 21.72 32.28
CA MET A 267 20.91 20.33 32.78
C MET A 267 21.42 20.18 34.22
N LEU A 268 22.12 21.15 34.76
CA LEU A 268 22.49 21.16 36.17
C LEU A 268 21.25 21.30 37.06
N GLN A 269 21.31 20.70 38.26
CA GLN A 269 20.28 20.90 39.26
C GLN A 269 20.23 22.40 39.64
N ASP A 270 19.08 22.86 40.11
CA ASP A 270 18.86 24.24 40.53
C ASP A 270 19.56 24.55 41.88
N ILE A 271 20.88 24.41 41.88
CA ILE A 271 21.78 24.63 42.99
C ILE A 271 22.92 25.53 42.45
N PRO A 272 23.38 26.56 43.20
CA PRO A 272 24.48 27.41 42.77
C PRO A 272 25.73 26.63 42.34
N TYR A 273 26.34 27.03 41.25
CA TYR A 273 27.54 26.41 40.70
C TYR A 273 28.54 27.49 40.26
N LYS A 274 29.81 27.09 40.18
CA LYS A 274 30.91 27.94 39.67
C LYS A 274 31.61 27.20 38.53
N ILE A 275 31.77 27.84 37.38
CA ILE A 275 32.63 27.33 36.32
C ILE A 275 34.08 27.53 36.75
N ILE A 276 34.82 26.45 36.81
CA ILE A 276 36.24 26.41 37.24
C ILE A 276 37.21 26.13 36.11
N ASP A 277 36.75 25.54 35.00
CA ASP A 277 37.56 25.31 33.80
C ASP A 277 36.66 25.26 32.56
N GLU A 278 37.22 25.65 31.42
CA GLU A 278 36.55 25.60 30.10
C GLU A 278 37.55 25.09 29.06
N PHE A 279 37.12 24.08 28.26
CA PHE A 279 38.01 23.42 27.31
C PHE A 279 37.28 22.74 26.16
N LYS A 280 38.01 22.42 25.10
CA LYS A 280 37.48 21.66 23.98
C LYS A 280 37.32 20.17 24.30
N GLY A 281 36.31 19.48 23.72
CA GLY A 281 36.07 18.06 23.94
C GLY A 281 37.29 17.19 23.70
N THR A 282 38.20 17.61 22.80
CA THR A 282 39.47 16.89 22.54
C THR A 282 40.29 16.60 23.80
N LYS A 283 40.20 17.42 24.86
CA LYS A 283 40.89 17.21 26.15
C LYS A 283 40.34 16.04 26.97
N LEU A 284 39.14 15.57 26.68
CA LEU A 284 38.49 14.45 27.37
C LEU A 284 38.77 13.10 26.73
N ILE A 285 39.08 13.08 25.43
CA ILE A 285 39.28 11.85 24.68
C ILE A 285 40.48 11.08 25.28
N GLY A 286 40.29 9.78 25.50
CA GLY A 286 41.31 8.90 26.08
C GLY A 286 41.31 8.89 27.63
N LYS A 287 40.62 9.80 28.30
CA LYS A 287 40.47 9.72 29.74
C LYS A 287 39.65 8.50 30.15
N LYS A 288 40.04 7.87 31.28
CA LYS A 288 39.34 6.72 31.85
C LYS A 288 38.33 7.18 32.92
N PHE A 289 37.24 6.43 33.04
CA PHE A 289 36.22 6.59 34.08
C PHE A 289 35.99 5.29 34.84
N GLU A 290 35.48 5.38 36.08
CA GLU A 290 35.04 4.22 36.85
C GLU A 290 33.66 3.77 36.35
N PRO A 291 33.45 2.49 35.90
CA PRO A 291 32.14 2.02 35.48
C PRO A 291 31.17 1.92 36.64
N HIS A 292 29.86 2.03 36.36
CA HIS A 292 28.84 1.82 37.37
C HIS A 292 28.84 0.37 37.90
N TYR A 293 29.11 -0.59 37.01
CA TYR A 293 29.18 -2.02 37.31
C TYR A 293 30.37 -2.66 36.58
N GLU A 294 31.02 -3.61 37.26
CA GLU A 294 32.18 -4.34 36.70
C GLU A 294 31.85 -5.77 36.27
N TYR A 295 30.54 -6.11 36.16
CA TYR A 295 30.08 -7.48 35.91
C TYR A 295 30.70 -8.12 34.65
N TYR A 296 30.96 -7.35 33.63
CA TYR A 296 31.52 -7.80 32.36
C TYR A 296 33.03 -7.49 32.18
N LYS A 297 33.66 -6.92 33.18
CA LYS A 297 35.12 -6.64 33.12
C LYS A 297 35.97 -7.90 32.83
N PRO A 298 35.62 -9.10 33.35
CA PRO A 298 36.36 -10.33 33.03
C PRO A 298 36.23 -10.76 31.54
N ASN A 299 35.23 -10.27 30.79
CA ASN A 299 34.99 -10.64 29.40
C ASN A 299 35.84 -9.81 28.41
N ILE A 300 36.50 -8.74 28.89
CA ILE A 300 37.30 -7.87 28.04
C ILE A 300 38.55 -8.60 27.58
N LYS A 301 38.72 -8.77 26.28
CA LYS A 301 39.83 -9.50 25.67
C LYS A 301 41.09 -8.62 25.61
N GLU A 302 42.25 -9.28 25.52
CA GLU A 302 43.50 -8.59 25.27
C GLU A 302 43.43 -7.78 23.96
N GLY A 303 43.79 -6.49 24.04
CA GLY A 303 43.70 -5.55 22.91
C GLY A 303 42.37 -4.78 22.80
N GLU A 304 41.31 -5.18 23.46
CA GLU A 304 40.09 -4.42 23.56
C GLU A 304 40.18 -3.27 24.59
N LYS A 305 39.52 -2.15 24.32
CA LYS A 305 39.46 -1.01 25.23
C LYS A 305 38.12 -0.99 25.97
N ALA A 306 38.12 -0.54 27.21
CA ALA A 306 36.90 -0.32 27.97
C ALA A 306 37.07 0.82 28.99
N PHE A 307 35.95 1.39 29.46
CA PHE A 307 35.86 2.44 30.46
C PHE A 307 36.64 3.70 30.07
N ILE A 308 36.51 4.13 28.83
CA ILE A 308 37.25 5.20 28.23
C ILE A 308 36.31 6.21 27.54
N ILE A 309 36.70 7.48 27.47
CA ILE A 309 35.97 8.52 26.75
C ILE A 309 36.47 8.54 25.28
N ILE A 310 35.54 8.45 24.32
CA ILE A 310 35.82 8.46 22.90
C ILE A 310 35.22 9.72 22.22
N GLY A 311 35.73 10.05 21.06
CA GLY A 311 35.20 11.12 20.22
C GLY A 311 34.06 10.62 19.31
N GLY A 312 32.96 11.40 19.19
CA GLY A 312 31.84 11.11 18.31
C GLY A 312 31.18 12.39 17.78
N ASP A 313 31.21 12.59 16.46
CA ASP A 313 30.58 13.76 15.82
C ASP A 313 29.03 13.70 15.92
N PHE A 314 28.44 12.53 16.18
CA PHE A 314 27.02 12.32 16.41
C PHE A 314 26.51 12.88 17.76
N VAL A 315 27.42 13.17 18.70
CA VAL A 315 27.05 13.78 20.00
C VAL A 315 26.66 15.24 19.79
N THR A 316 25.46 15.61 20.20
CA THR A 316 24.93 16.98 20.11
C THR A 316 24.78 17.61 21.50
N ALA A 317 24.56 18.93 21.52
CA ALA A 317 24.24 19.68 22.75
C ALA A 317 22.78 20.19 22.71
N GLN A 318 21.93 19.64 21.86
CA GLN A 318 20.52 20.04 21.75
C GLN A 318 19.69 19.42 22.88
N GLU A 319 19.98 18.16 23.20
CA GLU A 319 19.38 17.42 24.29
C GLU A 319 20.46 16.83 25.21
N GLY A 320 20.12 16.59 26.48
CA GLY A 320 21.01 15.99 27.45
C GLY A 320 22.20 16.89 27.82
N THR A 321 23.31 16.28 28.18
CA THR A 321 24.51 16.93 28.76
C THR A 321 25.63 17.15 27.74
N GLY A 322 25.45 16.74 26.47
CA GLY A 322 26.53 16.68 25.48
C GLY A 322 27.54 15.56 25.73
N VAL A 323 27.16 14.57 26.55
CA VAL A 323 27.87 13.32 26.80
C VAL A 323 26.91 12.17 26.70
N VAL A 324 27.21 11.16 25.87
CA VAL A 324 26.38 10.02 25.63
C VAL A 324 27.03 8.75 26.19
N THR A 325 26.24 7.92 26.83
CA THR A 325 26.68 6.59 27.23
C THR A 325 26.65 5.64 26.05
N ILE A 326 27.76 4.96 25.78
CA ILE A 326 27.90 4.03 24.64
C ILE A 326 27.59 2.60 25.06
N ALA A 327 26.74 1.94 24.29
CA ALA A 327 26.47 0.50 24.40
C ALA A 327 26.14 -0.04 23.02
N ALA A 328 26.25 -1.36 22.82
CA ALA A 328 26.08 -2.00 21.50
C ALA A 328 24.65 -1.89 20.90
N TYR A 329 23.71 -1.29 21.60
CA TYR A 329 22.29 -1.20 21.24
C TYR A 329 21.91 0.03 20.40
N GLY A 330 22.89 0.84 19.95
CA GLY A 330 22.73 1.93 19.00
C GLY A 330 23.62 1.69 17.77
N GLU A 331 23.15 2.01 16.56
CA GLU A 331 23.95 1.82 15.34
C GLU A 331 25.21 2.70 15.33
N GLU A 332 25.04 3.97 15.73
CA GLU A 332 26.19 4.90 15.84
C GLU A 332 27.13 4.47 16.95
N ASP A 333 26.59 3.98 18.08
CA ASP A 333 27.35 3.44 19.18
C ASP A 333 28.18 2.23 18.75
N LEU A 334 27.54 1.24 18.12
CA LEU A 334 28.20 0.03 17.65
C LEU A 334 29.29 0.35 16.62
N SER A 335 29.01 1.29 15.70
CA SER A 335 29.99 1.75 14.72
C SER A 335 31.18 2.44 15.39
N ALA A 336 30.95 3.26 16.41
CA ALA A 336 32.00 3.93 17.19
C ALA A 336 32.82 2.88 17.99
N MET A 337 32.15 1.91 18.62
CA MET A 337 32.80 0.82 19.34
C MET A 337 33.74 0.03 18.45
N LYS A 338 33.28 -0.36 17.26
CA LYS A 338 34.13 -1.09 16.29
C LYS A 338 35.33 -0.25 15.82
N ARG A 339 35.11 1.02 15.49
CA ARG A 339 36.18 1.92 15.05
C ARG A 339 37.26 2.13 16.09
N GLU A 340 36.85 2.29 17.36
CA GLU A 340 37.76 2.57 18.48
C GLU A 340 38.32 1.32 19.17
N GLY A 341 37.87 0.12 18.78
CA GLY A 341 38.26 -1.16 19.43
C GLY A 341 37.71 -1.29 20.86
N ILE A 342 36.51 -0.79 21.09
CA ILE A 342 35.81 -0.90 22.38
C ILE A 342 35.19 -2.28 22.53
N HIS A 343 35.28 -2.86 23.70
CA HIS A 343 34.64 -4.14 24.06
C HIS A 343 33.12 -4.10 23.78
N ILE A 344 32.63 -5.11 23.08
CA ILE A 344 31.19 -5.27 22.73
C ILE A 344 30.60 -6.35 23.61
N GLU A 345 29.68 -5.98 24.51
CA GLU A 345 28.92 -6.90 25.34
C GLU A 345 27.44 -6.82 25.07
N MET A 346 26.81 -7.98 24.88
CA MET A 346 25.36 -8.14 24.72
C MET A 346 24.79 -8.82 25.94
N HIS A 347 24.21 -8.04 26.85
CA HIS A 347 23.75 -8.52 28.17
C HIS A 347 22.28 -8.95 28.21
N LEU A 348 21.53 -8.78 27.11
CA LEU A 348 20.17 -9.28 26.99
C LEU A 348 20.17 -10.65 26.29
N ASP A 349 19.20 -11.49 26.64
CA ASP A 349 18.88 -12.71 25.93
C ASP A 349 17.85 -12.46 24.80
N GLU A 350 17.46 -13.50 24.08
CA GLU A 350 16.50 -13.39 22.94
C GLU A 350 15.10 -12.92 23.37
N GLU A 351 14.72 -13.07 24.63
CA GLU A 351 13.43 -12.65 25.18
C GLU A 351 13.50 -11.25 25.84
N GLY A 352 14.64 -10.58 25.74
CA GLY A 352 14.87 -9.25 26.30
C GLY A 352 15.11 -9.25 27.82
N ASN A 353 15.43 -10.42 28.40
CA ASN A 353 15.80 -10.48 29.81
C ASN A 353 17.30 -10.29 29.94
N ILE A 354 17.70 -9.66 31.03
CA ILE A 354 19.12 -9.56 31.41
C ILE A 354 19.63 -10.98 31.67
N LYS A 355 20.75 -11.33 31.06
CA LYS A 355 21.36 -12.66 31.20
C LYS A 355 21.53 -13.08 32.67
N PRO A 356 21.26 -14.34 33.04
CA PRO A 356 21.22 -14.79 34.43
C PRO A 356 22.51 -14.58 35.22
N GLN A 357 23.66 -14.53 34.55
CA GLN A 357 24.95 -14.32 35.19
C GLN A 357 25.17 -12.91 35.76
N VAL A 358 24.30 -11.94 35.46
CA VAL A 358 24.39 -10.60 36.01
C VAL A 358 23.89 -10.56 37.44
N PRO A 359 24.75 -10.30 38.43
CA PRO A 359 24.32 -10.18 39.81
C PRO A 359 23.22 -9.10 39.93
N LYS A 360 22.28 -9.29 40.88
CA LYS A 360 21.19 -8.38 41.22
C LYS A 360 20.12 -8.18 40.15
N PHE A 361 20.47 -8.23 38.85
CA PHE A 361 19.55 -7.88 37.75
C PHE A 361 19.26 -9.07 36.82
N GLY A 362 20.00 -10.18 36.94
CA GLY A 362 19.85 -11.36 36.07
C GLY A 362 18.45 -11.95 36.08
N GLY A 363 17.91 -12.25 34.87
CA GLY A 363 16.56 -12.79 34.65
C GLY A 363 15.47 -11.73 34.61
N LEU A 364 15.77 -10.48 34.91
CA LEU A 364 14.77 -9.38 34.80
C LEU A 364 14.59 -8.95 33.33
N TYR A 365 13.34 -8.69 32.95
CA TYR A 365 13.02 -8.05 31.68
C TYR A 365 13.60 -6.63 31.65
N TYR A 366 14.20 -6.24 30.54
CA TYR A 366 14.99 -4.99 30.47
C TYR A 366 14.23 -3.73 30.91
N LEU A 367 12.93 -3.59 30.60
CA LEU A 367 12.14 -2.46 31.07
C LEU A 367 11.86 -2.51 32.58
N ALA A 368 11.68 -3.72 33.13
CA ALA A 368 11.50 -3.89 34.58
C ALA A 368 12.79 -3.57 35.36
N ALA A 369 13.94 -3.75 34.72
CA ALA A 369 15.22 -3.43 35.33
C ALA A 369 15.48 -1.93 35.47
N ASN A 370 14.82 -1.06 34.66
CA ASN A 370 15.05 0.39 34.65
C ASN A 370 14.98 1.00 36.05
N LYS A 371 13.87 0.78 36.72
CA LYS A 371 13.65 1.34 38.08
C LYS A 371 14.67 0.83 39.08
N LEU A 372 14.97 -0.46 39.04
CA LEU A 372 15.92 -1.07 39.99
C LEU A 372 17.37 -0.59 39.77
N VAL A 373 17.76 -0.35 38.53
CA VAL A 373 19.06 0.23 38.20
C VAL A 373 19.16 1.68 38.68
N GLU A 374 18.12 2.46 38.48
CA GLU A 374 18.09 3.85 38.98
C GLU A 374 18.10 3.96 40.50
N GLU A 375 17.31 3.11 41.19
CA GLU A 375 17.34 3.02 42.65
C GLU A 375 18.73 2.64 43.17
N ASP A 376 19.37 1.63 42.56
CA ASP A 376 20.74 1.25 42.95
C ASP A 376 21.78 2.37 42.76
N LEU A 377 21.71 3.06 41.62
CA LEU A 377 22.62 4.17 41.30
C LEU A 377 22.33 5.38 42.15
N ASN A 378 21.09 5.63 42.51
CA ASN A 378 20.72 6.70 43.44
C ASN A 378 21.26 6.43 44.83
N ASP A 379 21.07 5.24 45.40
CA ASP A 379 21.57 4.82 46.72
C ASP A 379 23.10 4.92 46.82
N ARG A 380 23.79 4.74 45.71
CA ARG A 380 25.24 4.89 45.56
C ARG A 380 25.68 6.32 45.27
N GLY A 381 24.72 7.27 45.15
CA GLY A 381 25.01 8.67 44.85
C GLY A 381 25.53 8.91 43.45
N LEU A 382 25.22 8.01 42.51
CA LEU A 382 25.66 8.06 41.08
C LEU A 382 24.56 8.55 40.12
N LEU A 383 23.34 8.72 40.60
CA LEU A 383 22.25 9.39 39.86
C LEU A 383 22.31 10.88 40.18
N TYR A 384 22.48 11.74 39.18
CA TYR A 384 22.55 13.17 39.34
C TYR A 384 21.19 13.82 39.31
N ARG A 385 20.36 13.46 38.33
CA ARG A 385 19.02 14.01 38.11
C ARG A 385 18.16 12.96 37.41
N GLU A 386 16.91 12.84 37.86
CA GLU A 386 15.86 12.05 37.22
C GLU A 386 14.93 13.00 36.48
N ASP A 387 14.70 12.73 35.21
CA ASP A 387 13.77 13.43 34.33
C ASP A 387 12.88 12.42 33.63
N LYS A 388 11.80 12.89 33.03
CA LYS A 388 10.91 12.12 32.17
C LYS A 388 10.87 12.75 30.80
N LEU A 389 10.82 11.90 29.77
CA LEU A 389 10.80 12.32 28.37
C LEU A 389 9.59 11.71 27.66
N PRO A 390 8.64 12.54 27.19
CA PRO A 390 7.62 12.08 26.28
C PRO A 390 8.24 11.86 24.90
N HIS A 391 8.10 10.67 24.36
CA HIS A 391 8.59 10.33 23.03
C HIS A 391 7.81 9.18 22.41
N SER A 392 7.97 9.02 21.09
CA SER A 392 7.35 7.95 20.32
C SER A 392 8.24 6.71 20.29
N VAL A 393 7.67 5.54 20.59
CA VAL A 393 8.38 4.26 20.55
C VAL A 393 7.81 3.33 19.49
N PRO A 394 8.67 2.58 18.76
CA PRO A 394 8.21 1.59 17.81
C PRO A 394 7.64 0.35 18.51
N LEU A 395 6.54 -0.15 17.96
CA LEU A 395 5.90 -1.40 18.38
C LEU A 395 6.06 -2.45 17.29
N CYS A 396 6.11 -3.70 17.69
CA CYS A 396 6.04 -4.81 16.75
C CYS A 396 4.68 -4.79 16.03
N TRP A 397 4.71 -4.69 14.71
CA TRP A 397 3.51 -4.62 13.88
C TRP A 397 2.59 -5.84 14.02
N ARG A 398 3.08 -6.90 14.67
CA ARG A 398 2.38 -8.17 14.84
C ARG A 398 1.82 -8.42 16.24
N CYS A 399 2.68 -8.30 17.27
CA CYS A 399 2.31 -8.59 18.66
C CYS A 399 2.16 -7.31 19.51
N HIS A 400 2.39 -6.15 18.94
CA HIS A 400 2.33 -4.82 19.59
C HIS A 400 3.26 -4.66 20.80
N THR A 401 4.23 -5.57 20.96
CA THR A 401 5.26 -5.43 21.97
C THR A 401 6.22 -4.31 21.58
N ARG A 402 6.63 -3.50 22.55
CA ARG A 402 7.64 -2.45 22.36
C ARG A 402 8.92 -3.06 21.80
N LEU A 403 9.42 -2.51 20.72
CA LEU A 403 10.70 -2.88 20.11
C LEU A 403 11.84 -2.12 20.78
N TYR A 404 13.03 -2.71 20.71
CA TYR A 404 14.27 -2.03 21.05
C TYR A 404 15.32 -2.31 19.99
N TYR A 405 16.34 -1.47 19.91
CA TYR A 405 17.47 -1.69 19.03
C TYR A 405 18.44 -2.70 19.65
N ALA A 406 18.84 -3.71 18.89
CA ALA A 406 19.78 -4.72 19.36
C ALA A 406 20.78 -5.12 18.25
N PRO A 407 22.04 -5.40 18.61
CA PRO A 407 23.02 -5.93 17.67
C PRO A 407 22.62 -7.32 17.22
N GLN A 408 22.63 -7.55 15.92
CA GLN A 408 22.28 -8.83 15.28
C GLN A 408 23.42 -9.25 14.34
N ASP A 409 23.97 -10.45 14.58
CA ASP A 409 24.84 -11.13 13.60
C ASP A 409 23.92 -11.85 12.61
N ALA A 410 23.63 -11.19 11.50
CA ALA A 410 22.54 -11.55 10.60
C ALA A 410 22.92 -11.37 9.12
N TRP A 411 22.05 -11.82 8.22
CA TRP A 411 22.20 -11.60 6.80
C TRP A 411 21.49 -10.30 6.40
N TYR A 412 22.19 -9.48 5.59
CA TYR A 412 21.73 -8.17 5.16
C TYR A 412 21.82 -8.00 3.66
N VAL A 413 20.85 -7.28 3.09
CA VAL A 413 21.03 -6.65 1.77
C VAL A 413 21.71 -5.30 1.97
N ASP A 414 22.81 -5.07 1.26
CA ASP A 414 23.58 -3.81 1.24
C ASP A 414 22.80 -2.74 0.46
N ILE A 415 21.88 -2.07 1.17
CA ILE A 415 21.08 -0.99 0.60
C ILE A 415 21.97 0.22 0.28
N GLN A 416 23.03 0.46 1.04
CA GLN A 416 23.92 1.59 0.78
C GLN A 416 24.56 1.49 -0.61
N LYS A 417 25.00 0.28 -0.98
CA LYS A 417 25.56 -0.01 -2.31
C LYS A 417 24.50 0.10 -3.43
N LEU A 418 23.26 -0.32 -3.15
CA LEU A 418 22.16 -0.28 -4.11
C LEU A 418 21.51 1.10 -4.25
N LYS A 419 21.58 1.96 -3.26
CA LYS A 419 20.86 3.24 -3.15
C LYS A 419 20.96 4.14 -4.40
N PRO A 420 22.14 4.37 -5.00
CA PRO A 420 22.26 5.17 -6.22
C PRO A 420 21.47 4.58 -7.39
N LEU A 421 21.46 3.25 -7.51
CA LEU A 421 20.73 2.53 -8.55
C LEU A 421 19.22 2.61 -8.32
N LEU A 422 18.75 2.44 -7.08
CA LEU A 422 17.34 2.56 -6.71
C LEU A 422 16.79 3.96 -7.03
N LEU A 423 17.54 5.00 -6.71
CA LEU A 423 17.16 6.37 -7.01
C LEU A 423 17.14 6.65 -8.54
N GLN A 424 18.08 6.08 -9.28
CA GLN A 424 18.14 6.21 -10.73
C GLN A 424 16.96 5.51 -11.41
N THR A 425 16.64 4.27 -11.00
CA THR A 425 15.59 3.47 -11.62
C THR A 425 14.20 3.98 -11.25
N ASN A 426 14.00 4.54 -10.04
CA ASN A 426 12.74 5.20 -9.66
C ASN A 426 12.35 6.34 -10.62
N LYS A 427 13.31 7.06 -11.22
CA LYS A 427 13.02 8.12 -12.19
C LYS A 427 12.21 7.63 -13.39
N LYS A 428 12.31 6.35 -13.74
CA LYS A 428 11.62 5.71 -14.86
C LYS A 428 10.23 5.17 -14.53
N ILE A 429 9.83 5.18 -13.26
CA ILE A 429 8.51 4.71 -12.81
C ILE A 429 7.51 5.84 -12.87
N ASN A 430 6.31 5.57 -13.36
CA ASN A 430 5.18 6.48 -13.27
C ASN A 430 4.39 6.21 -11.99
N TRP A 431 4.20 7.24 -11.18
CA TRP A 431 3.48 7.17 -9.92
C TRP A 431 2.15 7.92 -10.04
N PHE A 432 1.09 7.28 -9.62
CA PHE A 432 -0.25 7.85 -9.58
C PHE A 432 -0.79 7.77 -8.14
N PRO A 433 -0.92 8.90 -7.43
CA PRO A 433 -0.48 10.28 -7.78
C PRO A 433 1.04 10.48 -7.83
N SER A 434 1.48 11.38 -8.67
CA SER A 434 2.91 11.63 -8.94
C SER A 434 3.71 12.15 -7.73
N HIS A 435 3.07 12.80 -6.76
CA HIS A 435 3.74 13.37 -5.58
C HIS A 435 4.38 12.30 -4.67
N PHE A 436 3.91 11.05 -4.71
CA PHE A 436 4.52 9.95 -3.95
C PHE A 436 5.92 9.58 -4.44
N LYS A 437 6.21 9.81 -5.73
CA LYS A 437 7.50 9.48 -6.34
C LYS A 437 8.69 10.10 -5.63
N PHE A 438 8.67 11.43 -5.51
CA PHE A 438 9.78 12.19 -4.92
C PHE A 438 9.55 12.52 -3.44
N GLY A 439 8.29 12.55 -3.00
CA GLY A 439 7.90 12.83 -1.63
C GLY A 439 8.18 11.67 -0.68
N ARG A 440 7.39 10.60 -0.78
CA ARG A 440 7.47 9.47 0.17
C ARG A 440 8.47 8.40 -0.27
N PHE A 441 8.37 7.89 -1.50
CA PHE A 441 9.19 6.76 -1.94
C PHE A 441 10.67 7.11 -2.00
N GLN A 442 11.04 8.18 -2.69
CA GLN A 442 12.43 8.59 -2.80
C GLN A 442 13.06 8.85 -1.42
N LYS A 443 12.37 9.59 -0.55
CA LYS A 443 12.86 9.85 0.82
C LYS A 443 13.02 8.58 1.64
N SER A 444 12.13 7.59 1.45
CA SER A 444 12.28 6.26 2.07
C SER A 444 13.57 5.58 1.63
N VAL A 445 13.87 5.59 0.32
CA VAL A 445 15.09 5.00 -0.22
C VAL A 445 16.34 5.74 0.29
N GLU A 446 16.32 7.08 0.30
CA GLU A 446 17.43 7.92 0.76
C GLU A 446 17.82 7.62 2.22
N ASN A 447 16.83 7.39 3.08
CA ASN A 447 17.02 7.15 4.51
C ASN A 447 17.04 5.65 4.89
N ALA A 448 16.87 4.74 3.94
CA ALA A 448 16.84 3.32 4.23
C ALA A 448 18.19 2.83 4.76
N PRO A 449 18.22 2.12 5.91
CA PRO A 449 19.41 1.36 6.36
C PRO A 449 19.56 0.09 5.52
N ASP A 450 20.62 -0.67 5.78
CA ASP A 450 20.74 -2.01 5.22
C ASP A 450 19.59 -2.89 5.72
N TRP A 451 19.08 -3.73 4.83
CA TRP A 451 17.90 -4.55 5.11
C TRP A 451 18.30 -5.88 5.73
N ASN A 452 17.91 -6.10 6.99
CA ASN A 452 18.07 -7.39 7.65
C ASN A 452 17.07 -8.39 7.05
N ILE A 453 17.57 -9.41 6.36
CA ILE A 453 16.80 -10.42 5.63
C ILE A 453 16.73 -11.77 6.32
N SER A 454 17.28 -11.94 7.50
CA SER A 454 17.20 -13.20 8.26
C SER A 454 16.35 -13.06 9.51
N ARG A 455 15.60 -14.11 9.82
CA ARG A 455 14.70 -14.20 10.96
C ARG A 455 15.04 -15.45 11.79
N SER A 456 15.14 -15.26 13.10
CA SER A 456 15.33 -16.37 14.06
C SER A 456 14.02 -17.08 14.33
N ARG A 457 13.32 -17.55 13.28
CA ARG A 457 12.00 -18.16 13.34
C ARG A 457 11.98 -19.50 12.61
N TYR A 458 10.79 -20.11 12.44
CA TYR A 458 10.67 -21.48 11.92
C TYR A 458 9.90 -21.56 10.61
N TRP A 459 8.84 -20.76 10.42
CA TRP A 459 7.93 -20.83 9.27
C TRP A 459 8.28 -19.76 8.22
N GLY A 460 9.01 -20.18 7.18
CA GLY A 460 9.47 -19.33 6.08
C GLY A 460 10.45 -20.07 5.19
N SER A 461 10.77 -19.48 4.05
CA SER A 461 11.87 -19.96 3.19
C SER A 461 13.19 -19.95 3.95
N PRO A 462 14.02 -20.98 3.82
CA PRO A 462 15.31 -21.04 4.55
C PRO A 462 16.30 -20.01 3.99
N VAL A 463 17.18 -19.48 4.84
CA VAL A 463 18.40 -18.82 4.34
C VAL A 463 19.26 -19.91 3.67
N PRO A 464 19.49 -19.85 2.34
CA PRO A 464 20.07 -20.97 1.59
C PRO A 464 21.61 -20.95 1.66
N VAL A 465 22.17 -20.99 2.86
CA VAL A 465 23.64 -20.92 3.08
C VAL A 465 24.11 -22.05 3.97
N TRP A 466 25.05 -22.86 3.48
CA TRP A 466 25.83 -23.85 4.23
C TRP A 466 27.20 -23.26 4.55
N GLU A 467 27.43 -22.92 5.82
CA GLU A 467 28.63 -22.19 6.26
C GLU A 467 29.58 -23.11 7.02
N CYS A 468 30.80 -23.28 6.50
CA CYS A 468 31.82 -24.11 7.11
C CYS A 468 32.62 -23.35 8.17
N THR A 469 33.08 -24.03 9.19
CA THR A 469 34.00 -23.47 10.21
C THR A 469 35.34 -22.97 9.63
N CYS A 470 35.71 -23.37 8.43
CA CYS A 470 36.89 -22.85 7.71
C CYS A 470 36.64 -21.53 6.93
N GLY A 471 35.42 -20.99 7.06
CA GLY A 471 34.98 -19.75 6.39
C GLY A 471 34.43 -19.94 4.98
N GLU A 472 34.44 -21.16 4.44
CA GLU A 472 33.85 -21.45 3.11
C GLU A 472 32.35 -21.53 3.20
N ARG A 473 31.67 -21.02 2.18
CA ARG A 473 30.19 -21.01 2.06
C ARG A 473 29.74 -21.65 0.77
N PHE A 474 28.72 -22.50 0.87
CA PHE A 474 27.99 -23.02 -0.28
C PHE A 474 26.60 -22.38 -0.28
N VAL A 475 26.26 -21.72 -1.38
CA VAL A 475 24.97 -21.02 -1.60
C VAL A 475 24.37 -21.54 -2.89
N PRO A 476 23.43 -22.51 -2.85
CA PRO A 476 22.78 -23.03 -4.05
C PRO A 476 21.80 -22.03 -4.64
N GLY A 477 21.70 -21.99 -5.96
CA GLY A 477 20.70 -21.21 -6.69
C GLY A 477 19.51 -22.04 -7.17
N SER A 478 19.52 -23.37 -6.97
CA SER A 478 18.43 -24.26 -7.37
C SER A 478 18.37 -25.51 -6.47
N ILE A 479 17.24 -26.15 -6.48
CA ILE A 479 17.06 -27.48 -5.84
C ILE A 479 18.03 -28.48 -6.46
N LYS A 480 18.20 -28.45 -7.78
CA LYS A 480 19.13 -29.33 -8.49
C LYS A 480 20.55 -29.18 -7.99
N GLU A 481 21.06 -27.95 -7.85
CA GLU A 481 22.40 -27.70 -7.29
C GLU A 481 22.56 -28.26 -5.86
N LEU A 482 21.50 -28.14 -5.04
CA LEU A 482 21.50 -28.65 -3.68
C LEU A 482 21.48 -30.19 -3.66
N GLU A 483 20.66 -30.82 -4.49
CA GLU A 483 20.60 -32.27 -4.66
C GLU A 483 21.95 -32.85 -5.13
N GLU A 484 22.60 -32.21 -6.10
CA GLU A 484 23.92 -32.61 -6.60
C GLU A 484 25.01 -32.48 -5.52
N ALA A 485 24.95 -31.43 -4.67
CA ALA A 485 25.93 -31.20 -3.62
C ALA A 485 25.74 -32.09 -2.40
N SER A 486 24.49 -32.46 -2.06
CA SER A 486 24.14 -33.25 -0.88
C SER A 486 24.01 -34.74 -1.18
N GLY A 487 23.68 -35.12 -2.41
CA GLY A 487 23.32 -36.48 -2.79
C GLY A 487 21.91 -36.90 -2.32
N VAL A 488 21.08 -35.96 -1.86
CA VAL A 488 19.74 -36.22 -1.29
C VAL A 488 18.67 -35.55 -2.15
N LYS A 489 17.58 -36.28 -2.44
CA LYS A 489 16.41 -35.72 -3.12
C LYS A 489 15.66 -34.74 -2.23
N ILE A 490 15.37 -33.55 -2.73
CA ILE A 490 14.71 -32.48 -1.99
C ILE A 490 13.21 -32.44 -2.37
N ALA A 491 12.36 -32.72 -1.42
CA ALA A 491 10.90 -32.67 -1.57
C ALA A 491 10.25 -31.48 -0.86
N ASP A 492 10.95 -30.89 0.10
CA ASP A 492 10.48 -29.74 0.89
C ASP A 492 11.68 -28.88 1.32
N LEU A 493 11.56 -27.58 1.20
CA LEU A 493 12.59 -26.63 1.64
C LEU A 493 12.31 -26.05 3.03
N HIS A 494 11.20 -26.42 3.69
CA HIS A 494 10.91 -25.95 5.04
C HIS A 494 11.75 -26.68 6.09
N LYS A 495 11.88 -26.06 7.25
CA LYS A 495 12.37 -26.71 8.48
C LYS A 495 11.36 -27.77 8.94
N PRO A 496 11.80 -28.83 9.62
CA PRO A 496 13.21 -29.18 9.91
C PRO A 496 13.88 -29.98 8.77
N GLU A 497 13.15 -30.27 7.68
CA GLU A 497 13.62 -31.16 6.61
C GLU A 497 14.90 -30.60 5.96
N ILE A 498 14.93 -29.32 5.62
CA ILE A 498 16.10 -28.68 4.99
C ILE A 498 17.32 -28.62 5.93
N ASP A 499 17.09 -28.54 7.24
CA ASP A 499 18.19 -28.47 8.23
C ASP A 499 18.95 -29.79 8.37
N GLN A 500 18.37 -30.90 7.91
CA GLN A 500 19.00 -32.23 7.92
C GLN A 500 19.94 -32.44 6.70
N ILE A 501 19.89 -31.53 5.74
CA ILE A 501 20.68 -31.66 4.52
C ILE A 501 22.11 -31.22 4.79
N GLU A 502 23.04 -32.17 4.65
CA GLU A 502 24.47 -31.94 4.77
C GLU A 502 25.14 -31.77 3.39
N VAL A 503 26.05 -30.84 3.30
CA VAL A 503 26.89 -30.62 2.11
C VAL A 503 28.36 -30.79 2.48
N THR A 504 29.16 -31.38 1.61
CA THR A 504 30.59 -31.51 1.84
C THR A 504 31.32 -30.22 1.45
N CYS A 505 32.04 -29.61 2.38
CA CYS A 505 32.81 -28.41 2.13
C CYS A 505 33.91 -28.67 1.10
N LYS A 506 33.92 -27.93 0.01
CA LYS A 506 34.90 -28.08 -1.07
C LYS A 506 36.32 -27.75 -0.64
N LYS A 507 36.53 -26.93 0.41
CA LYS A 507 37.85 -26.48 0.86
C LYS A 507 38.50 -27.43 1.88
N CYS A 508 37.74 -27.98 2.80
CA CYS A 508 38.27 -28.77 3.91
C CYS A 508 37.69 -30.18 4.04
N GLY A 509 36.74 -30.58 3.21
CA GLY A 509 36.11 -31.90 3.18
C GLY A 509 35.16 -32.21 4.33
N LYS A 510 34.92 -31.28 5.27
CA LYS A 510 33.98 -31.49 6.40
C LYS A 510 32.52 -31.45 5.93
N LYS A 511 31.68 -32.20 6.60
CA LYS A 511 30.23 -32.08 6.47
C LYS A 511 29.74 -30.75 7.11
N VAL A 512 28.87 -30.06 6.41
CA VAL A 512 28.40 -28.73 6.79
C VAL A 512 26.88 -28.70 6.75
N HIS A 513 26.29 -28.15 7.78
CA HIS A 513 24.87 -27.89 7.87
C HIS A 513 24.53 -26.45 7.42
N ARG A 514 23.28 -26.24 7.08
CA ARG A 514 22.73 -24.93 6.77
C ARG A 514 22.74 -24.05 8.03
N VAL A 515 22.85 -22.73 7.82
CA VAL A 515 22.58 -21.74 8.88
C VAL A 515 21.12 -21.82 9.35
N PRO A 516 20.81 -21.65 10.66
CA PRO A 516 19.51 -22.01 11.19
C PRO A 516 18.35 -21.04 10.85
N GLU A 517 18.66 -19.84 10.33
CA GLU A 517 17.69 -18.79 10.11
C GLU A 517 16.78 -19.11 8.90
N VAL A 518 15.59 -18.48 8.90
CA VAL A 518 14.71 -18.36 7.74
C VAL A 518 14.80 -16.94 7.16
N LEU A 519 14.40 -16.78 5.91
CA LEU A 519 14.35 -15.48 5.27
C LEU A 519 13.19 -14.66 5.82
N ASP A 520 13.34 -13.35 5.74
CA ASP A 520 12.25 -12.40 5.86
C ASP A 520 11.21 -12.68 4.76
N SER A 521 9.93 -12.80 5.11
CA SER A 521 8.84 -13.02 4.14
C SER A 521 8.76 -11.91 3.07
N TRP A 522 9.33 -10.74 3.34
CA TRP A 522 9.43 -9.66 2.37
C TRP A 522 10.42 -9.94 1.22
N ILE A 523 11.39 -10.83 1.40
CA ILE A 523 12.20 -11.35 0.28
C ILE A 523 11.32 -12.18 -0.65
N GLU A 524 10.42 -13.00 -0.10
CA GLU A 524 9.46 -13.77 -0.87
C GLU A 524 8.51 -12.87 -1.64
N ALA A 525 7.85 -11.92 -0.94
CA ALA A 525 6.94 -10.96 -1.54
C ALA A 525 7.63 -10.08 -2.61
N GLY A 526 8.89 -9.69 -2.36
CA GLY A 526 9.72 -8.93 -3.32
C GLY A 526 10.18 -9.74 -4.52
N SER A 527 10.17 -11.07 -4.43
CA SER A 527 10.49 -11.99 -5.52
C SER A 527 9.29 -12.34 -6.42
N ALA A 528 8.09 -11.86 -6.08
CA ALA A 528 6.84 -12.26 -6.72
C ALA A 528 6.85 -12.13 -8.25
N SER A 529 7.48 -11.08 -8.81
CA SER A 529 7.58 -10.92 -10.27
C SER A 529 8.19 -12.12 -11.00
N PHE A 530 9.04 -12.86 -10.32
CA PHE A 530 9.76 -14.02 -10.86
C PHE A 530 9.16 -15.33 -10.34
N ALA A 531 8.89 -15.38 -9.03
CA ALA A 531 8.52 -16.59 -8.32
C ALA A 531 7.11 -17.08 -8.68
N GLU A 532 6.16 -16.21 -9.02
CA GLU A 532 4.83 -16.59 -9.49
C GLU A 532 4.83 -17.36 -10.83
N ARG A 533 5.97 -17.35 -11.53
CA ARG A 533 6.21 -18.03 -12.81
C ARG A 533 7.29 -19.10 -12.73
N HIS A 534 7.79 -19.41 -11.54
CA HIS A 534 8.92 -20.30 -11.31
C HIS A 534 10.12 -19.98 -12.21
N PHE A 535 10.33 -18.69 -12.49
CA PHE A 535 11.46 -18.23 -13.30
C PHE A 535 12.78 -18.29 -12.49
N PRO A 536 13.90 -18.75 -13.06
CA PRO A 536 14.12 -19.09 -14.47
C PRO A 536 13.93 -20.57 -14.82
N PHE A 537 13.36 -21.39 -13.95
CA PHE A 537 13.34 -22.85 -14.07
C PHE A 537 12.28 -23.34 -15.07
N GLU A 538 11.12 -22.66 -15.12
CA GLU A 538 10.09 -22.86 -16.14
C GLU A 538 10.12 -21.69 -17.11
N GLN A 539 10.70 -21.93 -18.31
CA GLN A 539 10.86 -20.90 -19.34
C GLN A 539 9.68 -20.91 -20.31
N GLN A 540 8.46 -20.72 -19.83
CA GLN A 540 7.27 -20.58 -20.69
C GLN A 540 7.19 -19.19 -21.33
N GLU A 541 7.79 -18.17 -20.72
CA GLU A 541 7.80 -16.77 -21.18
C GLU A 541 9.21 -16.20 -21.09
N LYS A 542 9.53 -15.27 -22.00
CA LYS A 542 10.76 -14.49 -21.90
C LYS A 542 10.64 -13.45 -20.80
N LEU A 543 11.77 -13.06 -20.20
CA LEU A 543 11.81 -12.06 -19.12
C LEU A 543 11.15 -10.75 -19.53
N GLU A 544 11.45 -10.26 -20.73
CA GLU A 544 10.89 -9.01 -21.28
C GLU A 544 9.37 -9.02 -21.48
N ASP A 545 8.75 -10.19 -21.51
CA ASP A 545 7.29 -10.35 -21.66
C ASP A 545 6.52 -10.05 -20.36
N PHE A 546 7.19 -10.11 -19.20
CA PHE A 546 6.53 -9.94 -17.92
C PHE A 546 7.27 -9.03 -16.93
N PHE A 547 8.54 -8.70 -17.17
CA PHE A 547 9.33 -7.86 -16.27
C PHE A 547 10.02 -6.70 -17.02
N PRO A 548 9.91 -5.44 -16.54
CA PRO A 548 9.05 -5.01 -15.44
C PRO A 548 7.56 -5.03 -15.82
N PRO A 549 6.65 -5.44 -14.93
CA PRO A 549 5.21 -5.40 -15.18
C PRO A 549 4.73 -3.98 -15.50
N ASP A 550 3.70 -3.89 -16.34
CA ASP A 550 3.13 -2.60 -16.74
C ASP A 550 2.41 -1.90 -15.60
N PHE A 551 1.87 -2.65 -14.64
CA PHE A 551 1.04 -2.10 -13.58
C PHE A 551 1.14 -2.86 -12.26
N ILE A 552 1.14 -2.09 -11.15
CA ILE A 552 0.87 -2.57 -9.80
C ILE A 552 0.01 -1.54 -9.05
N ALA A 553 -0.75 -1.99 -8.04
CA ALA A 553 -1.58 -1.12 -7.21
C ALA A 553 -1.62 -1.62 -5.77
N GLU A 554 -1.47 -0.72 -4.80
CA GLU A 554 -1.68 -0.97 -3.37
C GLU A 554 -1.84 0.35 -2.61
N TYR A 555 -2.27 0.27 -1.34
CA TYR A 555 -2.45 1.44 -0.48
C TYR A 555 -1.12 2.10 -0.07
N THR A 556 -1.19 3.32 0.44
CA THR A 556 -0.02 4.18 0.80
C THR A 556 1.00 3.51 1.71
N GLY A 557 0.62 2.57 2.58
CA GLY A 557 1.55 1.82 3.44
C GLY A 557 2.58 1.03 2.65
N GLN A 558 2.21 0.53 1.47
CA GLN A 558 3.08 -0.28 0.62
C GLN A 558 4.20 0.51 -0.08
N ILE A 559 4.15 1.84 -0.05
CA ILE A 559 5.26 2.69 -0.52
C ILE A 559 6.57 2.34 0.19
N ARG A 560 6.50 2.03 1.49
CA ARG A 560 7.66 1.67 2.32
C ARG A 560 7.81 0.17 2.53
N ALA A 561 6.92 -0.65 1.99
CA ALA A 561 6.92 -2.10 2.14
C ALA A 561 7.02 -2.79 0.77
N TRP A 562 5.93 -3.30 0.20
CA TRP A 562 5.99 -4.13 -1.00
C TRP A 562 6.59 -3.43 -2.22
N PHE A 563 6.23 -2.19 -2.50
CA PHE A 563 6.84 -1.44 -3.61
C PHE A 563 8.34 -1.25 -3.43
N TYR A 564 8.78 -1.04 -2.18
CA TYR A 564 10.18 -0.89 -1.85
C TYR A 564 10.96 -2.20 -2.07
N VAL A 565 10.48 -3.33 -1.52
CA VAL A 565 11.21 -4.61 -1.63
C VAL A 565 11.21 -5.14 -3.07
N LEU A 566 10.12 -4.98 -3.83
CA LEU A 566 10.09 -5.25 -5.27
C LEU A 566 11.18 -4.46 -6.00
N HIS A 567 11.27 -3.16 -5.70
CA HIS A 567 12.22 -2.27 -6.35
C HIS A 567 13.67 -2.61 -6.02
N VAL A 568 13.94 -2.97 -4.76
CA VAL A 568 15.27 -3.44 -4.33
C VAL A 568 15.69 -4.67 -5.12
N ILE A 569 14.83 -5.70 -5.16
CA ILE A 569 15.15 -6.97 -5.82
C ILE A 569 15.25 -6.78 -7.34
N GLY A 570 14.27 -6.13 -7.97
CA GLY A 570 14.27 -5.90 -9.41
C GLY A 570 15.48 -5.09 -9.88
N ALA A 571 15.83 -4.03 -9.15
CA ALA A 571 17.02 -3.23 -9.45
C ALA A 571 18.32 -4.01 -9.24
N ALA A 572 18.43 -4.78 -8.14
CA ALA A 572 19.61 -5.59 -7.86
C ALA A 572 19.84 -6.66 -8.93
N LEU A 573 18.77 -7.31 -9.41
CA LEU A 573 18.89 -8.36 -10.41
C LEU A 573 19.18 -7.83 -11.82
N TYR A 574 18.46 -6.80 -12.25
CA TYR A 574 18.42 -6.40 -13.66
C TYR A 574 18.76 -4.94 -13.94
N ARG A 575 19.09 -4.14 -12.93
CA ARG A 575 19.36 -2.69 -13.05
C ARG A 575 18.21 -1.93 -13.73
N SER A 576 16.98 -2.41 -13.52
CA SER A 576 15.73 -1.95 -14.11
C SER A 576 14.77 -1.47 -13.02
N PRO A 577 13.79 -0.59 -13.33
CA PRO A 577 12.65 -0.41 -12.44
C PRO A 577 11.93 -1.74 -12.23
N ALA A 578 11.35 -1.96 -11.06
CA ALA A 578 10.62 -3.20 -10.76
C ALA A 578 9.22 -3.24 -11.37
N PHE A 579 8.68 -2.09 -11.76
CA PHE A 579 7.37 -1.90 -12.40
C PHE A 579 7.38 -0.59 -13.19
N LYS A 580 6.46 -0.45 -14.17
CA LYS A 580 6.37 0.74 -15.02
C LYS A 580 5.43 1.79 -14.44
N ASN A 581 4.23 1.37 -14.02
CA ASN A 581 3.20 2.24 -13.47
C ASN A 581 2.73 1.70 -12.11
N VAL A 582 2.58 2.60 -11.14
CA VAL A 582 2.10 2.26 -9.80
C VAL A 582 0.97 3.18 -9.37
N LEU A 583 -0.17 2.61 -9.04
CA LEU A 583 -1.29 3.32 -8.44
C LEU A 583 -1.21 3.17 -6.92
N VAL A 584 -1.30 4.29 -6.21
CA VAL A 584 -1.23 4.35 -4.75
C VAL A 584 -2.54 4.88 -4.21
N GLU A 585 -3.25 4.02 -3.52
CA GLU A 585 -4.53 4.33 -2.90
C GLU A 585 -4.33 4.88 -1.48
N GLY A 586 -5.29 5.69 -1.02
CA GLY A 586 -5.38 6.14 0.37
C GLY A 586 -5.86 5.03 1.31
N VAL A 587 -6.23 5.41 2.52
CA VAL A 587 -6.75 4.51 3.55
C VAL A 587 -8.23 4.78 3.78
N ILE A 588 -9.02 3.72 3.96
CA ILE A 588 -10.40 3.84 4.40
C ILE A 588 -10.42 3.75 5.92
N LEU A 589 -10.87 4.81 6.56
CA LEU A 589 -11.02 4.93 8.00
C LEU A 589 -12.44 4.55 8.45
N GLY A 590 -12.59 4.23 9.71
CA GLY A 590 -13.87 4.01 10.33
C GLY A 590 -14.75 5.27 10.33
N THR A 591 -16.01 5.11 10.68
CA THR A 591 -16.99 6.21 10.77
C THR A 591 -16.60 7.29 11.78
N ASP A 592 -15.72 6.95 12.71
CA ASP A 592 -15.17 7.81 13.77
C ASP A 592 -13.81 8.45 13.42
N GLY A 593 -13.33 8.25 12.19
CA GLY A 593 -12.04 8.78 11.72
C GLY A 593 -10.81 8.01 12.17
N ARG A 594 -10.98 6.96 12.98
CA ARG A 594 -9.89 6.07 13.38
C ARG A 594 -9.76 4.92 12.37
N LYS A 595 -8.64 4.23 12.41
CA LYS A 595 -8.46 2.98 11.67
C LYS A 595 -9.59 2.01 11.97
N MET A 596 -10.09 1.32 10.94
CA MET A 596 -11.13 0.32 11.10
C MET A 596 -10.65 -0.83 12.00
N SER A 597 -11.43 -1.14 13.02
CA SER A 597 -11.15 -2.24 13.93
C SER A 597 -12.45 -2.94 14.36
N LYS A 598 -12.45 -4.28 14.31
CA LYS A 598 -13.56 -5.08 14.84
C LYS A 598 -13.82 -4.80 16.32
N ASN A 599 -12.76 -4.54 17.09
CA ASN A 599 -12.86 -4.21 18.51
C ASN A 599 -13.54 -2.86 18.78
N TYR A 600 -13.44 -1.92 17.84
CA TYR A 600 -14.11 -0.62 17.95
C TYR A 600 -15.53 -0.62 17.38
N GLY A 601 -15.89 -1.61 16.54
CA GLY A 601 -17.18 -1.63 15.85
C GLY A 601 -17.43 -0.39 14.98
N ASN A 602 -16.37 0.24 14.48
CA ASN A 602 -16.41 1.55 13.84
C ASN A 602 -16.58 1.50 12.32
N TYR A 603 -17.01 0.35 11.78
CA TYR A 603 -17.33 0.21 10.37
C TYR A 603 -18.40 -0.87 10.17
N PRO A 604 -19.28 -0.73 9.16
CA PRO A 604 -20.25 -1.76 8.81
C PRO A 604 -19.55 -2.98 8.21
N ASP A 605 -20.12 -4.17 8.38
CA ASP A 605 -19.58 -5.40 7.79
C ASP A 605 -19.60 -5.30 6.25
N PRO A 606 -18.45 -5.53 5.57
CA PRO A 606 -18.41 -5.46 4.11
C PRO A 606 -19.35 -6.46 3.43
N LYS A 607 -19.55 -7.64 4.01
CA LYS A 607 -20.44 -8.67 3.46
C LYS A 607 -21.89 -8.23 3.47
N GLU A 608 -22.33 -7.63 4.59
CA GLU A 608 -23.68 -7.10 4.70
C GLU A 608 -23.96 -5.99 3.69
N LEU A 609 -23.00 -5.08 3.47
CA LEU A 609 -23.20 -4.01 2.49
C LEU A 609 -23.17 -4.53 1.05
N LEU A 610 -22.32 -5.49 0.72
CA LEU A 610 -22.32 -6.14 -0.59
C LEU A 610 -23.65 -6.85 -0.87
N GLN A 611 -24.18 -7.59 0.10
CA GLN A 611 -25.50 -8.24 -0.02
C GLN A 611 -26.67 -7.26 -0.13
N LYS A 612 -26.55 -6.09 0.46
CA LYS A 612 -27.61 -5.07 0.51
C LYS A 612 -27.61 -4.15 -0.70
N TYR A 613 -26.45 -3.80 -1.21
CA TYR A 613 -26.29 -2.74 -2.21
C TYR A 613 -25.57 -3.19 -3.49
N GLY A 614 -24.89 -4.33 -3.46
CA GLY A 614 -24.14 -4.89 -4.59
C GLY A 614 -22.70 -4.40 -4.71
N GLY A 615 -21.94 -5.11 -5.53
CA GLY A 615 -20.52 -4.83 -5.82
C GLY A 615 -20.34 -3.62 -6.72
N ASP A 616 -21.18 -3.42 -7.73
CA ASP A 616 -21.10 -2.25 -8.62
C ASP A 616 -21.25 -0.93 -7.86
N ALA A 617 -22.11 -0.88 -6.86
CA ALA A 617 -22.27 0.31 -6.03
C ALA A 617 -21.03 0.57 -5.15
N LEU A 618 -20.37 -0.47 -4.62
CA LEU A 618 -19.11 -0.33 -3.90
C LEU A 618 -17.99 0.18 -4.83
N ARG A 619 -17.91 -0.37 -6.03
CA ARG A 619 -16.95 0.04 -7.05
C ARG A 619 -17.11 1.52 -7.38
N LEU A 620 -18.32 1.98 -7.68
CA LEU A 620 -18.61 3.41 -7.94
C LEU A 620 -18.20 4.30 -6.76
N TYR A 621 -18.53 3.88 -5.53
CA TYR A 621 -18.19 4.65 -4.32
C TYR A 621 -16.68 4.82 -4.16
N LEU A 622 -15.93 3.74 -4.26
CA LEU A 622 -14.48 3.78 -4.06
C LEU A 622 -13.76 4.42 -5.25
N LEU A 623 -14.06 3.99 -6.48
CA LEU A 623 -13.39 4.48 -7.69
C LEU A 623 -13.67 5.97 -7.99
N GLY A 624 -14.82 6.48 -7.55
CA GLY A 624 -15.18 7.90 -7.69
C GLY A 624 -14.74 8.78 -6.52
N SER A 625 -14.04 8.23 -5.52
CA SER A 625 -13.66 8.95 -4.31
C SER A 625 -12.19 9.39 -4.31
N PRO A 626 -11.81 10.37 -3.46
CA PRO A 626 -10.44 10.83 -3.33
C PRO A 626 -9.45 9.75 -2.85
N VAL A 627 -9.92 8.60 -2.37
CA VAL A 627 -9.06 7.48 -1.98
C VAL A 627 -8.20 6.97 -3.15
N MET A 628 -8.70 7.05 -4.38
CA MET A 628 -7.95 6.71 -5.59
C MET A 628 -6.84 7.72 -5.93
N HIS A 629 -6.83 8.86 -5.27
CA HIS A 629 -5.77 9.87 -5.34
C HIS A 629 -4.87 9.87 -4.09
N GLY A 630 -4.84 8.74 -3.35
CA GLY A 630 -3.99 8.55 -2.18
C GLY A 630 -4.41 9.34 -0.94
N GLN A 631 -5.64 9.85 -0.91
CA GLN A 631 -6.22 10.56 0.25
C GLN A 631 -7.05 9.59 1.09
N ASP A 632 -7.03 9.79 2.40
CA ASP A 632 -7.84 8.98 3.29
C ASP A 632 -9.31 9.42 3.24
N ILE A 633 -10.23 8.44 3.33
CA ILE A 633 -11.67 8.69 3.38
C ILE A 633 -12.30 7.97 4.57
N LEU A 634 -13.43 8.48 5.04
CA LEU A 634 -14.28 7.80 6.02
C LEU A 634 -15.24 6.85 5.30
N ILE A 635 -15.41 5.64 5.83
CA ILE A 635 -16.44 4.74 5.31
C ILE A 635 -17.83 5.34 5.58
N SER A 636 -18.70 5.36 4.58
CA SER A 636 -20.05 5.89 4.68
C SER A 636 -21.06 5.02 3.92
N GLU A 637 -21.92 4.35 4.65
CA GLU A 637 -23.03 3.59 4.06
C GLU A 637 -23.96 4.48 3.24
N GLU A 638 -24.17 5.73 3.66
CA GLU A 638 -24.99 6.68 2.92
C GLU A 638 -24.38 7.01 1.55
N ASN A 639 -23.10 7.29 1.51
CA ASN A 639 -22.39 7.58 0.25
C ASN A 639 -22.38 6.35 -0.67
N TYR A 640 -22.22 5.16 -0.12
CA TYR A 640 -22.35 3.90 -0.86
C TYR A 640 -23.75 3.79 -1.49
N ARG A 641 -24.80 3.91 -0.70
CA ARG A 641 -26.19 3.85 -1.17
C ARG A 641 -26.52 4.94 -2.21
N ASN A 642 -25.94 6.11 -2.09
CA ASN A 642 -26.18 7.23 -3.02
C ASN A 642 -25.66 6.94 -4.43
N GLN A 643 -24.69 6.05 -4.61
CA GLN A 643 -24.22 5.63 -5.94
C GLN A 643 -25.32 4.92 -6.73
N ILE A 644 -26.18 4.15 -6.05
CA ILE A 644 -27.33 3.50 -6.69
C ILE A 644 -28.26 4.55 -7.30
N LYS A 645 -28.60 5.59 -6.55
CA LYS A 645 -29.52 6.64 -7.01
C LYS A 645 -28.90 7.55 -8.09
N GLY A 646 -27.60 7.83 -7.95
CA GLY A 646 -26.92 8.83 -8.79
C GLY A 646 -26.59 8.33 -10.20
N ILE A 647 -26.13 7.11 -10.35
CA ILE A 647 -25.67 6.58 -11.65
C ILE A 647 -26.51 5.36 -12.06
N MET A 648 -26.58 4.34 -11.22
CA MET A 648 -27.12 3.04 -11.60
C MET A 648 -28.61 3.14 -11.98
N LEU A 649 -29.44 3.77 -11.14
CA LEU A 649 -30.87 3.93 -11.41
C LEU A 649 -31.14 4.90 -12.56
N LEU A 650 -30.31 5.95 -12.74
CA LEU A 650 -30.47 6.84 -13.89
C LEU A 650 -30.26 6.08 -15.20
N LEU A 651 -29.18 5.32 -15.29
CA LEU A 651 -28.88 4.51 -16.47
C LEU A 651 -29.95 3.41 -16.69
N TRP A 652 -30.36 2.75 -15.59
CA TRP A 652 -31.42 1.74 -15.65
C TRP A 652 -32.73 2.31 -16.16
N ASN A 653 -33.13 3.48 -15.70
CA ASN A 653 -34.37 4.16 -16.14
C ASN A 653 -34.32 4.55 -17.61
N VAL A 654 -33.18 5.05 -18.10
CA VAL A 654 -32.98 5.31 -19.53
C VAL A 654 -33.10 4.03 -20.34
N TYR A 655 -32.45 2.98 -19.90
CA TYR A 655 -32.50 1.66 -20.53
C TYR A 655 -33.92 1.08 -20.53
N ASN A 656 -34.62 1.10 -19.40
CA ASN A 656 -36.00 0.64 -19.29
C ASN A 656 -36.94 1.44 -20.19
N PHE A 657 -36.78 2.76 -20.24
CA PHE A 657 -37.56 3.60 -21.15
C PHE A 657 -37.32 3.18 -22.61
N PHE A 658 -36.07 3.07 -23.03
CA PHE A 658 -35.74 2.64 -24.39
C PHE A 658 -36.36 1.28 -24.72
N ILE A 659 -36.16 0.27 -23.90
CA ILE A 659 -36.67 -1.10 -24.13
C ILE A 659 -38.21 -1.10 -24.21
N THR A 660 -38.86 -0.36 -23.32
CA THR A 660 -40.36 -0.31 -23.28
C THR A 660 -40.92 0.16 -24.62
N TYR A 661 -40.46 1.30 -25.11
CA TYR A 661 -40.98 1.86 -26.35
C TYR A 661 -40.49 1.13 -27.59
N ALA A 662 -39.23 0.69 -27.64
CA ALA A 662 -38.71 -0.11 -28.76
C ALA A 662 -39.48 -1.43 -28.93
N ARG A 663 -39.92 -2.05 -27.80
CA ARG A 663 -40.77 -3.28 -27.90
C ARG A 663 -42.20 -2.98 -28.33
N ILE A 664 -42.79 -1.86 -27.91
CA ILE A 664 -44.13 -1.44 -28.36
C ILE A 664 -44.10 -1.22 -29.88
N ASP A 665 -43.11 -0.54 -30.38
CA ASP A 665 -42.97 -0.23 -31.80
C ASP A 665 -42.33 -1.38 -32.63
N LEU A 666 -42.01 -2.53 -31.99
CA LEU A 666 -41.35 -3.68 -32.62
C LEU A 666 -40.02 -3.34 -33.31
N TRP A 667 -39.36 -2.32 -32.78
CA TRP A 667 -38.10 -1.82 -33.32
C TRP A 667 -36.94 -2.80 -33.00
N THR A 668 -36.07 -3.02 -33.97
CA THR A 668 -34.83 -3.81 -33.81
C THR A 668 -33.66 -3.06 -34.49
N PRO A 669 -32.45 -3.18 -33.94
CA PRO A 669 -31.29 -2.54 -34.57
C PRO A 669 -31.03 -3.15 -35.94
N LYS A 670 -30.64 -2.33 -36.91
CA LYS A 670 -30.26 -2.76 -38.27
C LYS A 670 -28.74 -2.74 -38.36
N ASP A 671 -28.15 -3.83 -38.81
CA ASP A 671 -26.71 -3.90 -39.01
C ASP A 671 -26.26 -2.89 -40.10
N GLY A 672 -25.18 -2.12 -39.73
CA GLY A 672 -24.60 -1.13 -40.64
C GLY A 672 -25.41 0.15 -40.84
N ALA A 673 -26.51 0.36 -40.08
CA ALA A 673 -27.26 1.62 -40.16
C ALA A 673 -26.39 2.80 -39.64
N THR A 674 -25.95 3.65 -40.53
CA THR A 674 -25.38 4.95 -40.17
C THR A 674 -26.52 5.85 -39.70
N ASN A 675 -26.39 6.44 -38.51
CA ASN A 675 -27.38 7.37 -37.98
C ASN A 675 -27.26 8.71 -38.69
N ILE A 676 -28.16 8.94 -39.67
CA ILE A 676 -28.25 10.23 -40.38
C ILE A 676 -29.46 10.99 -39.78
N SER A 677 -29.40 11.26 -38.46
CA SER A 677 -30.45 12.06 -37.85
C SER A 677 -30.27 13.54 -38.15
N GLU A 678 -31.34 14.18 -38.54
CA GLU A 678 -31.41 15.63 -38.69
C GLU A 678 -31.75 16.35 -37.38
N ASN A 679 -32.21 15.57 -36.37
CA ASN A 679 -32.62 16.11 -35.07
C ASN A 679 -31.41 16.65 -34.29
N ILE A 680 -31.49 17.86 -33.84
CA ILE A 680 -30.45 18.58 -33.12
C ILE A 680 -30.03 17.88 -31.80
N LEU A 681 -30.98 17.23 -31.09
CA LEU A 681 -30.73 16.52 -29.87
C LEU A 681 -29.91 15.25 -30.13
N ASP A 682 -30.20 14.54 -31.25
CA ASP A 682 -29.46 13.34 -31.63
C ASP A 682 -28.01 13.68 -32.01
N LYS A 683 -27.82 14.72 -32.85
CA LYS A 683 -26.49 15.20 -33.22
C LYS A 683 -25.69 15.65 -31.99
N TRP A 684 -26.34 16.36 -31.07
CA TRP A 684 -25.71 16.82 -29.84
C TRP A 684 -25.29 15.69 -28.94
N ILE A 685 -26.19 14.75 -28.61
CA ILE A 685 -25.84 13.65 -27.67
C ILE A 685 -24.78 12.72 -28.25
N LEU A 686 -24.76 12.52 -29.56
CA LEU A 686 -23.72 11.74 -30.25
C LEU A 686 -22.36 12.45 -30.23
N SER A 687 -22.32 13.78 -30.44
CA SER A 687 -21.11 14.57 -30.31
C SER A 687 -20.54 14.52 -28.89
N ARG A 688 -21.42 14.70 -27.90
CA ARG A 688 -21.07 14.56 -26.47
C ARG A 688 -20.52 13.16 -26.13
N LEU A 689 -21.07 12.11 -26.77
CA LEU A 689 -20.62 10.74 -26.61
C LEU A 689 -19.14 10.56 -27.03
N GLN A 690 -18.73 11.22 -28.13
CA GLN A 690 -17.35 11.15 -28.59
C GLN A 690 -16.39 11.81 -27.57
N GLY A 691 -16.81 12.92 -26.99
CA GLY A 691 -16.08 13.55 -25.88
C GLY A 691 -15.97 12.65 -24.66
N LEU A 692 -17.02 11.88 -24.35
CA LEU A 692 -16.98 10.89 -23.29
C LEU A 692 -15.98 9.76 -23.60
N VAL A 693 -16.04 9.19 -24.83
CA VAL A 693 -15.11 8.13 -25.28
C VAL A 693 -13.66 8.58 -25.11
N ARG A 694 -13.31 9.78 -25.61
CA ARG A 694 -11.96 10.32 -25.49
C ARG A 694 -11.55 10.50 -24.04
N ASN A 695 -12.34 11.25 -23.26
CA ASN A 695 -11.97 11.58 -21.88
C ASN A 695 -11.85 10.33 -20.98
N THR A 696 -12.74 9.34 -21.13
CA THR A 696 -12.65 8.10 -20.35
C THR A 696 -11.45 7.26 -20.76
N THR A 697 -11.12 7.22 -22.06
CA THR A 697 -9.93 6.51 -22.56
C THR A 697 -8.65 7.13 -21.96
N GLU A 698 -8.49 8.44 -22.10
CA GLU A 698 -7.33 9.16 -21.56
C GLU A 698 -7.22 9.02 -20.05
N SER A 699 -8.35 9.07 -19.32
CA SER A 699 -8.36 8.93 -17.87
C SER A 699 -7.97 7.51 -17.44
N PHE A 700 -8.46 6.46 -18.11
CA PHE A 700 -8.02 5.09 -17.82
C PHE A 700 -6.54 4.86 -18.12
N GLU A 701 -6.02 5.40 -19.22
CA GLU A 701 -4.60 5.32 -19.58
C GLU A 701 -3.71 6.06 -18.57
N ASN A 702 -4.27 7.07 -17.87
CA ASN A 702 -3.61 7.78 -16.77
C ASN A 702 -4.01 7.29 -15.36
N TYR A 703 -4.68 6.15 -15.27
CA TYR A 703 -5.08 5.53 -14.00
C TYR A 703 -5.98 6.42 -13.10
N ASP A 704 -6.74 7.35 -13.71
CA ASP A 704 -7.65 8.29 -13.02
C ASP A 704 -9.11 7.83 -13.11
N THR A 705 -9.50 6.94 -12.22
CA THR A 705 -10.88 6.43 -12.13
C THR A 705 -11.86 7.47 -11.60
N VAL A 706 -11.40 8.43 -10.80
CA VAL A 706 -12.25 9.51 -10.26
C VAL A 706 -12.83 10.35 -11.39
N THR A 707 -11.99 10.75 -12.33
CA THR A 707 -12.42 11.49 -13.53
C THR A 707 -13.33 10.61 -14.40
N VAL A 708 -13.04 9.31 -14.56
CA VAL A 708 -13.93 8.41 -15.33
C VAL A 708 -15.33 8.38 -14.74
N VAL A 709 -15.46 8.14 -13.43
CA VAL A 709 -16.77 8.08 -12.75
C VAL A 709 -17.51 9.41 -12.87
N ALA A 710 -16.83 10.54 -12.69
CA ALA A 710 -17.42 11.86 -12.82
C ALA A 710 -17.95 12.12 -14.25
N LYS A 711 -17.17 11.78 -15.29
CA LYS A 711 -17.58 11.98 -16.69
C LYS A 711 -18.74 11.06 -17.11
N LEU A 712 -18.75 9.82 -16.62
CA LEU A 712 -19.87 8.91 -16.81
C LEU A 712 -21.14 9.46 -16.15
N HIS A 713 -21.04 9.95 -14.91
CA HIS A 713 -22.15 10.55 -14.17
C HIS A 713 -22.72 11.77 -14.94
N ASP A 714 -21.85 12.71 -15.35
CA ASP A 714 -22.27 13.92 -16.07
C ASP A 714 -23.03 13.55 -17.35
N TYR A 715 -22.48 12.63 -18.15
CA TYR A 715 -23.08 12.21 -19.40
C TYR A 715 -24.41 11.47 -19.21
N ILE A 716 -24.47 10.53 -18.24
CA ILE A 716 -25.71 9.80 -17.93
C ILE A 716 -26.80 10.76 -17.44
N ASN A 717 -26.42 11.79 -16.69
CA ASN A 717 -27.34 12.83 -16.25
C ASN A 717 -27.85 13.67 -17.45
N GLU A 718 -26.99 14.09 -18.36
CA GLU A 718 -27.37 14.76 -19.61
C GLU A 718 -28.30 13.89 -20.47
N LEU A 719 -27.98 12.62 -20.61
CA LEU A 719 -28.79 11.65 -21.35
C LEU A 719 -30.19 11.52 -20.74
N SER A 720 -30.29 11.32 -19.42
CA SER A 720 -31.57 11.11 -18.73
C SER A 720 -32.41 12.38 -18.65
N THR A 721 -31.81 13.47 -18.11
CA THR A 721 -32.55 14.68 -17.74
C THR A 721 -32.77 15.66 -18.89
N TRP A 722 -32.02 15.53 -19.98
CA TRP A 722 -32.13 16.40 -21.14
C TRP A 722 -32.56 15.62 -22.39
N TYR A 723 -31.74 14.71 -22.89
CA TYR A 723 -32.01 14.00 -24.13
C TYR A 723 -33.29 13.15 -24.08
N ILE A 724 -33.39 12.25 -23.14
CA ILE A 724 -34.57 11.37 -22.99
C ILE A 724 -35.84 12.17 -22.64
N ARG A 725 -35.72 13.08 -21.68
CA ARG A 725 -36.87 13.90 -21.27
C ARG A 725 -37.41 14.72 -22.44
N ARG A 726 -36.59 15.30 -23.28
CA ARG A 726 -36.99 16.08 -24.45
C ARG A 726 -37.40 15.22 -25.63
N GLY A 727 -36.91 14.01 -25.72
CA GLY A 727 -37.20 13.06 -26.77
C GLY A 727 -38.44 12.18 -26.57
N ARG A 728 -39.11 12.27 -25.39
CA ARG A 728 -40.23 11.39 -25.05
C ARG A 728 -41.36 11.40 -26.07
N ASP A 729 -41.74 12.59 -26.56
CA ASP A 729 -42.84 12.74 -27.51
C ASP A 729 -42.54 12.22 -28.89
N ARG A 730 -41.26 11.91 -29.20
CA ARG A 730 -40.81 11.33 -30.48
C ARG A 730 -41.14 9.85 -30.60
N VAL A 731 -41.37 9.13 -29.48
CA VAL A 731 -41.62 7.68 -29.42
C VAL A 731 -42.94 7.29 -28.75
N GLY A 732 -43.73 8.27 -28.36
CA GLY A 732 -45.04 8.04 -27.79
C GLY A 732 -46.01 7.41 -28.80
N VAL A 733 -47.15 6.87 -28.28
CA VAL A 733 -48.20 6.25 -29.12
C VAL A 733 -48.78 7.25 -30.16
N THR A 734 -48.67 8.52 -29.84
CA THR A 734 -49.16 9.63 -30.69
C THR A 734 -48.07 10.19 -31.64
N ALA A 735 -46.87 9.60 -31.61
CA ALA A 735 -45.77 10.06 -32.47
C ALA A 735 -45.92 9.50 -33.90
N ASP A 736 -46.28 10.36 -34.85
CA ASP A 736 -46.56 9.99 -36.23
C ASP A 736 -45.35 10.02 -37.17
N ASN A 737 -44.30 10.72 -36.79
CA ASN A 737 -43.09 10.85 -37.61
C ASN A 737 -42.20 9.60 -37.49
N LYS A 738 -42.37 8.64 -38.43
CA LYS A 738 -41.61 7.37 -38.42
C LYS A 738 -40.10 7.57 -38.59
N VAL A 739 -39.67 8.59 -39.32
CA VAL A 739 -38.24 8.88 -39.57
C VAL A 739 -37.57 9.37 -38.30
N ASP A 740 -38.19 10.34 -37.63
CA ASP A 740 -37.68 10.87 -36.36
C ASP A 740 -37.70 9.82 -35.24
N LYS A 741 -38.74 8.97 -35.21
CA LYS A 741 -38.83 7.82 -34.30
C LYS A 741 -37.69 6.83 -34.52
N GLU A 742 -37.41 6.43 -35.76
CA GLU A 742 -36.29 5.55 -36.15
C GLU A 742 -34.95 6.16 -35.76
N SER A 743 -34.74 7.47 -36.00
CA SER A 743 -33.56 8.22 -35.61
C SER A 743 -33.34 8.22 -34.11
N PHE A 744 -34.42 8.43 -33.33
CA PHE A 744 -34.35 8.38 -31.86
C PHE A 744 -33.92 7.00 -31.36
N TYR A 745 -34.54 5.92 -31.85
CA TYR A 745 -34.18 4.57 -31.41
C TYR A 745 -32.75 4.21 -31.81
N THR A 746 -32.30 4.51 -33.00
CA THR A 746 -30.95 4.26 -33.46
C THR A 746 -29.91 5.00 -32.62
N THR A 747 -30.17 6.30 -32.34
CA THR A 747 -29.31 7.11 -31.47
C THR A 747 -29.25 6.55 -30.05
N CYS A 748 -30.42 6.27 -29.47
CA CYS A 748 -30.51 5.75 -28.09
C CYS A 748 -29.81 4.40 -27.93
N HIS A 749 -29.99 3.49 -28.88
CA HIS A 749 -29.34 2.19 -28.91
C HIS A 749 -27.80 2.33 -29.00
N GLN A 750 -27.30 3.17 -29.89
CA GLN A 750 -25.87 3.44 -30.03
C GLN A 750 -25.27 4.02 -28.76
N VAL A 751 -25.93 5.01 -28.16
CA VAL A 751 -25.51 5.64 -26.91
C VAL A 751 -25.44 4.64 -25.78
N LEU A 752 -26.52 3.87 -25.55
CA LEU A 752 -26.58 2.87 -24.48
C LEU A 752 -25.52 1.76 -24.67
N LYS A 753 -25.36 1.25 -25.90
CA LYS A 753 -24.33 0.24 -26.21
C LYS A 753 -22.93 0.77 -25.91
N THR A 754 -22.64 2.02 -26.25
CA THR A 754 -21.33 2.63 -26.02
C THR A 754 -21.09 2.89 -24.52
N ILE A 755 -22.10 3.41 -23.80
CA ILE A 755 -22.01 3.59 -22.34
C ILE A 755 -21.69 2.27 -21.64
N CYS A 756 -22.37 1.17 -22.02
CA CYS A 756 -22.08 -0.15 -21.45
C CYS A 756 -20.60 -0.55 -21.63
N LYS A 757 -20.01 -0.30 -22.80
CA LYS A 757 -18.60 -0.56 -23.05
C LYS A 757 -17.68 0.32 -22.18
N LEU A 758 -17.95 1.64 -22.10
CA LEU A 758 -17.16 2.57 -21.32
C LEU A 758 -17.25 2.33 -19.80
N SER A 759 -18.42 1.92 -19.33
CA SER A 759 -18.66 1.66 -17.91
C SER A 759 -18.36 0.22 -17.48
N ALA A 760 -18.11 -0.71 -18.39
CA ALA A 760 -17.83 -2.11 -18.09
C ALA A 760 -16.66 -2.33 -17.09
N PRO A 761 -15.56 -1.56 -17.12
CA PRO A 761 -14.53 -1.68 -16.11
C PRO A 761 -14.94 -1.13 -14.73
N ILE A 762 -15.91 -0.22 -14.65
CA ILE A 762 -16.37 0.43 -13.41
C ILE A 762 -17.53 -0.33 -12.77
N VAL A 763 -18.59 -0.58 -13.53
CA VAL A 763 -19.82 -1.29 -13.11
C VAL A 763 -20.07 -2.53 -13.99
N PRO A 764 -19.24 -3.56 -13.82
CA PRO A 764 -19.20 -4.70 -14.74
C PRO A 764 -20.52 -5.47 -14.81
N PHE A 765 -21.25 -5.60 -13.70
CA PHE A 765 -22.50 -6.36 -13.65
C PHE A 765 -23.64 -5.63 -14.38
N LEU A 766 -23.83 -4.34 -14.07
CA LEU A 766 -24.84 -3.51 -14.68
C LEU A 766 -24.61 -3.40 -16.20
N SER A 767 -23.36 -3.15 -16.57
CA SER A 767 -22.97 -3.05 -17.99
C SER A 767 -23.25 -4.33 -18.76
N GLU A 768 -22.93 -5.48 -18.19
CA GLU A 768 -23.19 -6.78 -18.77
C GLU A 768 -24.68 -7.04 -18.95
N SER A 769 -25.47 -6.79 -17.90
CA SER A 769 -26.91 -7.00 -17.92
C SER A 769 -27.61 -6.18 -19.02
N ILE A 770 -27.28 -4.90 -19.12
CA ILE A 770 -27.83 -4.01 -20.14
C ILE A 770 -27.36 -4.41 -21.55
N TYR A 771 -26.04 -4.61 -21.73
CA TYR A 771 -25.45 -4.89 -23.02
C TYR A 771 -25.99 -6.15 -23.68
N ARG A 772 -26.11 -7.23 -22.94
CA ARG A 772 -26.61 -8.51 -23.43
C ARG A 772 -28.05 -8.45 -23.91
N ASN A 773 -28.89 -7.58 -23.38
CA ASN A 773 -30.24 -7.39 -23.88
C ASN A 773 -30.28 -6.41 -25.06
N LEU A 774 -29.36 -5.49 -25.16
CA LEU A 774 -29.26 -4.54 -26.27
C LEU A 774 -28.67 -5.16 -27.55
N THR A 775 -27.87 -6.19 -27.39
CA THR A 775 -27.12 -6.80 -28.48
C THR A 775 -27.36 -8.31 -28.54
N SER A 776 -26.91 -8.95 -29.62
CA SER A 776 -26.83 -10.43 -29.72
C SER A 776 -25.45 -10.95 -29.28
N GLU A 777 -24.54 -10.05 -28.84
CA GLU A 777 -23.20 -10.40 -28.44
C GLU A 777 -23.20 -11.12 -27.08
N GLU A 778 -22.26 -12.01 -26.89
CA GLU A 778 -22.19 -12.87 -25.72
C GLU A 778 -21.92 -12.09 -24.42
N SER A 779 -21.01 -11.09 -24.50
CA SER A 779 -20.61 -10.30 -23.32
C SER A 779 -20.04 -8.94 -23.73
N VAL A 780 -20.30 -7.91 -22.94
CA VAL A 780 -19.66 -6.59 -23.09
C VAL A 780 -18.15 -6.70 -22.91
N HIS A 781 -17.69 -7.61 -22.07
CA HIS A 781 -16.28 -7.79 -21.73
C HIS A 781 -15.45 -8.50 -22.80
N LEU A 782 -16.12 -9.11 -23.79
CA LEU A 782 -15.49 -9.69 -24.96
C LEU A 782 -15.42 -8.69 -26.13
N SER A 783 -16.12 -7.56 -26.01
CA SER A 783 -16.12 -6.53 -27.03
C SER A 783 -14.84 -5.67 -26.98
N ASP A 784 -14.55 -5.01 -28.10
CA ASP A 784 -13.47 -4.04 -28.14
C ASP A 784 -13.87 -2.69 -27.53
N TRP A 785 -12.88 -1.99 -26.97
CA TRP A 785 -13.02 -0.64 -26.46
C TRP A 785 -13.45 0.31 -27.57
N PRO A 786 -14.44 1.20 -27.38
CA PRO A 786 -14.91 2.07 -28.44
C PRO A 786 -13.83 3.10 -28.84
N ALA A 787 -13.71 3.29 -30.15
CA ALA A 787 -12.86 4.33 -30.71
C ALA A 787 -13.65 5.63 -30.86
N GLU A 788 -13.00 6.77 -30.69
CA GLU A 788 -13.57 8.09 -30.97
C GLU A 788 -13.82 8.24 -32.48
N ASN A 789 -15.00 8.73 -32.85
CA ASN A 789 -15.33 9.14 -34.23
C ASN A 789 -15.37 10.67 -34.33
N ASN A 790 -14.29 11.25 -34.80
CA ASN A 790 -14.14 12.69 -34.92
C ASN A 790 -15.11 13.36 -35.96
N GLU A 791 -15.66 12.58 -36.88
CA GLU A 791 -16.61 13.10 -37.91
C GLU A 791 -17.95 13.50 -37.27
N VAL A 792 -18.29 12.96 -36.13
CA VAL A 792 -19.54 13.23 -35.41
C VAL A 792 -19.39 14.38 -34.42
N VAL A 793 -18.17 14.84 -34.15
CA VAL A 793 -17.89 15.91 -33.16
C VAL A 793 -18.25 17.28 -33.72
N ASP A 794 -19.24 17.95 -33.08
CA ASP A 794 -19.64 19.32 -33.40
C ASP A 794 -19.55 20.21 -32.14
N LYS A 795 -18.40 20.85 -31.96
CA LYS A 795 -18.14 21.72 -30.81
C LYS A 795 -19.06 22.94 -30.77
N LYS A 796 -19.43 23.50 -31.94
CA LYS A 796 -20.33 24.64 -31.98
C LYS A 796 -21.75 24.27 -31.53
N LEU A 797 -22.20 23.09 -31.93
CA LEU A 797 -23.48 22.53 -31.46
C LEU A 797 -23.45 22.31 -29.94
N GLU A 798 -22.37 21.73 -29.40
CA GLU A 798 -22.21 21.52 -27.97
C GLU A 798 -22.24 22.83 -27.17
N GLU A 799 -21.55 23.88 -27.66
CA GLU A 799 -21.54 25.22 -27.06
C GLU A 799 -22.93 25.86 -27.07
N LYS A 800 -23.63 25.84 -28.22
CA LYS A 800 -24.99 26.35 -28.33
C LYS A 800 -25.96 25.57 -27.39
N MET A 801 -25.84 24.28 -27.31
CA MET A 801 -26.68 23.47 -26.41
C MET A 801 -26.36 23.76 -24.94
N THR A 802 -25.11 23.93 -24.58
CA THR A 802 -24.70 24.33 -23.22
C THR A 802 -25.30 25.70 -22.88
N PHE A 803 -25.24 26.67 -23.80
CA PHE A 803 -25.85 27.99 -23.62
C PHE A 803 -27.37 27.89 -23.46
N THR A 804 -28.04 27.08 -24.30
CA THR A 804 -29.47 26.80 -24.21
C THR A 804 -29.86 26.26 -22.81
N ARG A 805 -29.12 25.28 -22.30
CA ARG A 805 -29.34 24.68 -20.98
C ARG A 805 -29.15 25.68 -19.84
N ASN A 806 -28.15 26.55 -19.95
CA ASN A 806 -27.89 27.60 -18.93
C ASN A 806 -29.06 28.60 -18.90
N ILE A 807 -29.60 28.98 -20.07
CA ILE A 807 -30.80 29.84 -20.15
C ILE A 807 -32.01 29.18 -19.53
N VAL A 808 -32.21 27.91 -19.79
CA VAL A 808 -33.33 27.13 -19.19
C VAL A 808 -33.18 27.06 -17.67
N GLU A 809 -31.99 26.79 -17.17
CA GLU A 809 -31.70 26.75 -15.73
C GLU A 809 -31.95 28.13 -15.08
N GLY A 810 -31.46 29.20 -15.69
CA GLY A 810 -31.71 30.56 -15.27
C GLY A 810 -33.21 30.89 -15.25
N GLY A 811 -33.94 30.52 -16.32
CA GLY A 811 -35.39 30.69 -16.44
C GLY A 811 -36.16 29.91 -15.37
N HIS A 812 -35.77 28.68 -15.05
CA HIS A 812 -36.34 27.92 -13.93
C HIS A 812 -36.10 28.59 -12.57
N SER A 813 -34.89 29.12 -12.36
CA SER A 813 -34.52 29.87 -11.15
C SER A 813 -35.40 31.12 -10.99
N VAL A 814 -35.59 31.91 -12.06
CA VAL A 814 -36.46 33.10 -12.07
C VAL A 814 -37.91 32.71 -11.78
N ARG A 815 -38.42 31.64 -12.40
CA ARG A 815 -39.76 31.12 -12.10
C ARG A 815 -39.90 30.73 -10.63
N LYS A 816 -38.95 30.04 -10.07
CA LYS A 816 -38.92 29.61 -8.67
C LYS A 816 -38.92 30.79 -7.69
N ILE A 817 -38.09 31.79 -7.93
CA ILE A 817 -37.99 33.00 -7.13
C ILE A 817 -39.35 33.73 -7.09
N ASN A 818 -40.03 33.79 -8.24
CA ASN A 818 -41.34 34.46 -8.39
C ASN A 818 -42.53 33.54 -8.11
N SER A 819 -42.30 32.31 -7.62
CA SER A 819 -43.34 31.32 -7.31
C SER A 819 -44.24 30.97 -8.51
N ILE A 820 -43.77 31.09 -9.73
CA ILE A 820 -44.50 30.81 -10.97
C ILE A 820 -44.33 29.33 -11.32
N LYS A 821 -45.42 28.57 -11.28
CA LYS A 821 -45.38 27.14 -11.62
C LYS A 821 -45.04 26.93 -13.10
N LEU A 822 -44.25 25.91 -13.44
CA LEU A 822 -43.86 25.63 -14.81
C LEU A 822 -45.03 25.37 -15.73
N ARG A 823 -46.12 24.74 -15.26
CA ARG A 823 -47.37 24.52 -16.00
C ARG A 823 -48.16 25.81 -16.37
N GLN A 824 -47.81 26.95 -15.77
CA GLN A 824 -48.38 28.23 -16.10
C GLN A 824 -47.65 28.82 -17.33
N PRO A 825 -48.32 28.95 -18.51
CA PRO A 825 -47.67 29.52 -19.68
C PRO A 825 -47.45 31.02 -19.49
N LEU A 826 -46.29 31.49 -19.95
CA LEU A 826 -45.97 32.91 -19.99
C LEU A 826 -45.94 33.40 -21.44
N ASN A 827 -46.20 34.69 -21.67
CA ASN A 827 -46.24 35.27 -22.99
C ASN A 827 -44.83 35.36 -23.57
N SER A 828 -43.88 35.84 -22.81
CA SER A 828 -42.53 36.03 -23.29
C SER A 828 -41.48 35.88 -22.17
N ILE A 829 -40.25 35.61 -22.56
CA ILE A 829 -39.05 35.76 -21.79
C ILE A 829 -38.10 36.74 -22.49
N TYR A 830 -37.39 37.55 -21.71
CA TYR A 830 -36.33 38.45 -22.17
C TYR A 830 -34.99 37.83 -21.81
N ILE A 831 -34.11 37.69 -22.79
CA ILE A 831 -32.78 37.14 -22.65
C ILE A 831 -31.75 38.17 -23.09
N THR A 832 -30.96 38.67 -22.14
CA THR A 832 -29.93 39.68 -22.43
C THR A 832 -28.61 39.00 -22.76
N ILE A 833 -27.99 39.35 -23.83
CA ILE A 833 -26.71 38.84 -24.35
C ILE A 833 -25.74 40.00 -24.61
N LYS A 834 -24.43 39.71 -24.64
CA LYS A 834 -23.40 40.72 -24.92
C LYS A 834 -23.35 41.13 -26.39
N GLU A 835 -23.49 40.17 -27.27
CA GLU A 835 -23.35 40.32 -28.71
C GLU A 835 -24.45 39.60 -29.48
N THR A 836 -24.85 40.15 -30.59
CA THR A 836 -25.89 39.57 -31.48
C THR A 836 -25.48 38.18 -31.99
N SER A 837 -24.19 37.91 -32.10
CA SER A 837 -23.62 36.60 -32.47
C SER A 837 -23.99 35.47 -31.52
N GLN A 838 -24.37 35.79 -30.27
CA GLN A 838 -24.80 34.85 -29.26
C GLN A 838 -26.27 34.40 -29.37
N LYS A 839 -27.03 35.07 -30.26
CA LYS A 839 -28.42 34.71 -30.51
C LYS A 839 -28.52 33.29 -31.09
N LEU A 840 -29.37 32.47 -30.49
CA LEU A 840 -29.57 31.07 -30.86
C LEU A 840 -30.48 30.94 -32.09
N ASP A 841 -30.26 29.86 -32.87
CA ASP A 841 -31.11 29.47 -33.96
C ASP A 841 -32.51 29.02 -33.47
N LYS A 842 -33.51 29.04 -34.33
CA LYS A 842 -34.90 28.68 -34.00
C LYS A 842 -35.09 27.32 -33.32
N GLU A 843 -34.27 26.36 -33.68
CA GLU A 843 -34.34 25.02 -33.08
C GLU A 843 -34.00 25.05 -31.57
N PHE A 844 -32.98 25.83 -31.17
CA PHE A 844 -32.63 26.03 -29.76
C PHE A 844 -33.63 26.93 -29.04
N GLU A 845 -34.13 27.98 -29.72
CA GLU A 845 -35.21 28.82 -29.17
C GLU A 845 -36.43 27.97 -28.84
N LYS A 846 -36.80 27.01 -29.70
CA LYS A 846 -37.91 26.09 -29.46
C LYS A 846 -37.67 25.24 -28.20
N LEU A 847 -36.44 24.74 -27.99
CA LEU A 847 -36.12 23.98 -26.76
C LEU A 847 -36.29 24.84 -25.49
N ILE A 848 -35.87 26.10 -25.52
CA ILE A 848 -36.06 27.06 -24.41
C ILE A 848 -37.55 27.33 -24.19
N GLN A 849 -38.32 27.59 -25.24
CA GLN A 849 -39.77 27.84 -25.17
C GLN A 849 -40.50 26.65 -24.51
N ASP A 850 -40.20 25.45 -24.96
CA ASP A 850 -40.84 24.23 -24.44
C ASP A 850 -40.47 23.96 -22.99
N GLU A 851 -39.19 24.14 -22.62
CA GLU A 851 -38.70 23.91 -21.25
C GLU A 851 -39.25 24.96 -20.25
N LEU A 852 -39.30 26.21 -20.67
CA LEU A 852 -39.75 27.28 -19.81
C LEU A 852 -41.27 27.55 -19.94
N ASN A 853 -42.00 26.87 -20.83
CA ASN A 853 -43.38 27.07 -21.13
C ASN A 853 -43.68 28.55 -21.43
N VAL A 854 -42.95 29.12 -22.40
CA VAL A 854 -43.08 30.51 -22.86
C VAL A 854 -43.42 30.53 -24.35
N LYS A 855 -44.21 31.50 -24.79
CA LYS A 855 -44.69 31.59 -26.20
C LYS A 855 -43.64 32.28 -27.09
N GLN A 856 -42.89 33.24 -26.53
CA GLN A 856 -41.95 34.07 -27.30
C GLN A 856 -40.65 34.35 -26.53
N ILE A 857 -39.54 34.40 -27.25
CA ILE A 857 -38.25 34.82 -26.74
C ILE A 857 -37.92 36.21 -27.35
N ASN A 858 -37.54 37.13 -26.48
CA ASN A 858 -37.07 38.46 -26.86
C ASN A 858 -35.61 38.60 -26.50
N TRP A 859 -34.77 38.81 -27.50
CA TRP A 859 -33.34 38.96 -27.30
C TRP A 859 -33.00 40.46 -27.16
N GLU A 860 -32.27 40.79 -26.07
CA GLU A 860 -31.74 42.13 -25.82
C GLU A 860 -30.21 42.08 -25.86
N VAL A 861 -29.57 43.15 -26.36
CA VAL A 861 -28.11 43.25 -26.41
C VAL A 861 -27.65 44.33 -25.46
N ASP A 862 -26.83 43.95 -24.47
CA ASP A 862 -26.15 44.88 -23.56
C ASP A 862 -24.66 44.58 -23.55
N LYS A 863 -23.85 45.45 -24.14
CA LYS A 863 -22.40 45.34 -24.24
C LYS A 863 -21.70 45.42 -22.88
N ASN A 864 -22.35 45.93 -21.85
CA ASN A 864 -21.82 46.12 -20.50
C ASN A 864 -22.19 44.93 -19.57
N LEU A 865 -22.81 43.89 -20.08
CA LEU A 865 -23.23 42.75 -19.31
C LEU A 865 -22.01 42.00 -18.70
N ASP A 866 -21.85 42.01 -17.41
CA ASP A 866 -20.73 41.32 -16.76
C ASP A 866 -20.94 39.80 -16.69
N LYS A 867 -22.20 39.33 -16.62
CA LYS A 867 -22.57 37.92 -16.67
C LYS A 867 -23.86 37.77 -17.49
N ILE A 868 -23.98 36.64 -18.21
CA ILE A 868 -25.25 36.24 -18.80
C ILE A 868 -26.20 35.88 -17.68
N ILE A 869 -27.30 36.61 -17.54
CA ILE A 869 -28.34 36.37 -16.54
C ILE A 869 -29.48 35.64 -17.23
#